data_fc57deeb4bcd53f23a44f70a1fec36f5
#
_entry.id   fc57deeb4bcd53f23a44f70a1fec36f5
#
_cell.length_a   1.000
_cell.length_b   1.000
_cell.length_c   1.000
_cell.angle_alpha   90.00
_cell.angle_beta   90.00
_cell.angle_gamma   90.00
#
_symmetry.space_group_name_H-M   'P 1'
#
loop_
_entity.id
_entity.type
_entity.pdbx_description
1 polymer ?
#
loop_
_entity_poly.entity_id
_entity_poly.type
_entity_poly.pdbx_seq_one_letter_code
_entity_poly.pdbx_strand_id
1 'polypeptide(L)'
;MTDFRHKLSSFVQPSGGTACRKWLKLVGLTVAILWTHQASAGVLAGDIISNMAVGEYKEEGSNVVQTSRSNLVQTTILPVYAATLVASRSQNAQISQTIQFPHVLTNTGNITDTYNLLTQNLTDDGFDLNNIKIYADTNQDGIADNINNLSSITLAPGQSTGLIVEAQVPVTGTTGVVLGNSAKLSLVANSANNNTLSLNNTDTVTLSNSAIVTVTKSFFAQNGTTYVRFDYANQSAMDSGQVILTDTLPASLSYQSGKETWRSAALNPASGSNDPSGIDYYLDTDGRTVKAILTSIPANATGNIQFAVNVVQTTAGAIFNTVNVSYDHDNNTSTANISTTSNTASWNIAPIYRVVLNANATNINNSGSDDQVTAASITAGDEVSFTNYVWNTGNTDDRFNLTINSDNFPTPHQVEFYRADGVTPLLDSNGDGIPDTGNLPAGGMLPIVVKVRLPTTNEGATGTVYTVVPKAQSLGDSTQSDTVTNNTSIAATNISVDLTNGPETSNNGTGNGATTNNGNAWKTLTGQSNGQVVFPLTVKHTGAATAYQFAADGDGDFSKLELPTGIASVRYFDSTAADCSTLGNEIGQTRLLKNGESQAYCAVVKLKNDTATLTNVPIYFKVSSATYQDTNTAGFDTLKNAINIDTLNAVGTVSFDPDLRGQITPGGTIVYTHTLYNYTKTALTGSYQLVTQHDQPGFTSTYYLDSNANGQFDSTDTLLDPTNISGSLFPATSQVRIFAKVQSPASAPVGMVDTASIQFKTSTGTVLDTATDITRVTTTQLRLYKFQAKDDDCNGQADSSYTTSGLTIGRNTNGTGQCVLYRVTVKNEGATAIGQFNFRDATPAATVMEFAPTCASCTGSIVAPAKGASGTLSGQLPSVAPNTSYNFEFGVRYVGQ
;
A
#
# COMPACT_ATOMS: atom_id res chain seq x y z
N MET A 1 16.73 3.41 -53.34
CA MET A 1 15.97 4.34 -52.50
C MET A 1 15.20 5.36 -53.38
N THR A 2 14.60 4.92 -54.47
CA THR A 2 13.91 5.84 -55.38
C THR A 2 12.73 5.22 -56.14
N ASP A 3 12.19 4.09 -55.63
CA ASP A 3 11.10 3.44 -56.38
C ASP A 3 9.84 3.09 -55.56
N PHE A 4 9.64 3.76 -54.38
CA PHE A 4 8.46 3.50 -53.58
C PHE A 4 7.58 4.75 -53.34
N ARG A 5 7.78 5.85 -54.08
CA ARG A 5 7.00 7.08 -53.96
C ARG A 5 6.03 7.43 -55.06
N HIS A 6 5.82 6.55 -56.05
CA HIS A 6 5.01 6.91 -57.22
C HIS A 6 3.76 6.05 -57.46
N LYS A 7 3.17 5.42 -56.39
CA LYS A 7 1.88 4.69 -56.57
C LYS A 7 0.82 5.06 -55.51
N LEU A 8 0.80 6.30 -55.02
CA LEU A 8 -0.23 6.75 -54.05
C LEU A 8 -0.92 8.06 -54.49
N SER A 9 -1.05 8.35 -55.78
CA SER A 9 -1.72 9.55 -56.27
C SER A 9 -2.78 9.28 -57.33
N SER A 10 -3.60 8.26 -57.22
CA SER A 10 -4.80 8.14 -58.04
C SER A 10 -5.85 7.24 -57.37
N PHE A 11 -6.57 7.77 -56.39
CA PHE A 11 -7.95 7.40 -56.14
C PHE A 11 -8.70 8.59 -55.57
N VAL A 12 -9.47 9.20 -56.47
CA VAL A 12 -10.48 10.24 -56.23
C VAL A 12 -11.72 9.56 -55.67
N GLN A 13 -12.32 10.19 -54.65
CA GLN A 13 -13.59 9.85 -54.00
C GLN A 13 -14.73 9.47 -54.94
N PRO A 14 -15.72 8.65 -54.54
CA PRO A 14 -16.89 9.25 -53.88
C PRO A 14 -17.51 8.46 -52.74
N SER A 15 -18.08 9.27 -51.82
CA SER A 15 -19.29 9.06 -50.99
C SER A 15 -19.63 7.66 -50.42
N GLY A 16 -19.75 7.59 -49.14
CA GLY A 16 -20.56 6.61 -48.43
C GLY A 16 -19.88 5.86 -47.30
N GLY A 17 -20.25 6.21 -46.12
CA GLY A 17 -19.78 5.80 -44.80
C GLY A 17 -19.55 4.31 -44.54
N THR A 18 -18.97 4.07 -43.41
CA THR A 18 -18.92 2.85 -42.59
C THR A 18 -17.79 1.84 -42.76
N ALA A 19 -16.75 2.06 -43.53
CA ALA A 19 -15.66 1.07 -43.67
C ALA A 19 -14.33 1.42 -42.90
N CYS A 20 -14.14 2.65 -42.48
CA CYS A 20 -12.85 3.08 -41.88
C CYS A 20 -12.70 2.86 -40.35
N ARG A 21 -13.76 2.43 -39.64
CA ARG A 21 -13.70 2.19 -38.21
C ARG A 21 -13.28 0.78 -37.77
N LYS A 22 -13.21 -0.17 -38.68
CA LYS A 22 -12.81 -1.56 -38.35
C LYS A 22 -11.31 -1.83 -38.41
N TRP A 23 -10.53 -1.03 -39.14
CA TRP A 23 -9.07 -1.24 -39.28
C TRP A 23 -8.24 -0.57 -38.15
N LEU A 24 -8.77 0.49 -37.57
CA LEU A 24 -8.08 1.12 -36.41
C LEU A 24 -8.21 0.30 -35.11
N LYS A 25 -9.18 -0.62 -35.02
CA LYS A 25 -9.32 -1.51 -33.84
C LYS A 25 -8.40 -2.73 -33.91
N LEU A 26 -7.83 -3.06 -35.06
CA LEU A 26 -6.95 -4.24 -35.20
C LEU A 26 -5.47 -3.88 -34.94
N VAL A 27 -5.08 -2.62 -35.16
CA VAL A 27 -3.72 -2.14 -34.88
C VAL A 27 -3.55 -1.78 -33.37
N GLY A 28 -4.64 -1.40 -32.69
CA GLY A 28 -4.63 -1.18 -31.25
C GLY A 28 -4.57 -2.47 -30.40
N LEU A 29 -4.97 -3.62 -30.98
CA LEU A 29 -5.00 -4.88 -30.24
C LEU A 29 -3.67 -5.64 -30.27
N THR A 30 -2.78 -5.33 -31.21
CA THR A 30 -1.46 -5.98 -31.33
C THR A 30 -0.36 -5.30 -30.49
N VAL A 31 -0.58 -4.08 -30.01
CA VAL A 31 0.35 -3.40 -29.09
C VAL A 31 0.03 -3.71 -27.62
N ALA A 32 -1.20 -4.15 -27.31
CA ALA A 32 -1.63 -4.46 -25.93
C ALA A 32 -1.24 -5.88 -25.45
N ILE A 33 -0.65 -6.73 -26.30
CA ILE A 33 -0.31 -8.14 -25.95
C ILE A 33 1.16 -8.29 -25.53
N LEU A 34 1.96 -7.23 -25.57
CA LEU A 34 3.38 -7.27 -25.18
C LEU A 34 3.68 -6.77 -23.74
N TRP A 35 2.64 -6.57 -22.91
CA TRP A 35 2.78 -6.13 -21.50
C TRP A 35 2.26 -7.16 -20.50
N THR A 36 2.41 -8.43 -20.78
CA THR A 36 2.08 -9.48 -19.81
C THR A 36 3.35 -10.24 -19.45
N HIS A 37 3.70 -10.18 -18.21
CA HIS A 37 4.73 -10.83 -17.38
C HIS A 37 5.87 -9.89 -16.96
N GLN A 38 5.53 -8.82 -16.24
CA GLN A 38 6.45 -8.37 -15.22
C GLN A 38 6.10 -9.14 -13.92
N ALA A 39 7.06 -9.88 -13.42
CA ALA A 39 6.99 -10.41 -12.07
C ALA A 39 6.88 -9.23 -11.11
N SER A 40 5.69 -9.01 -10.59
CA SER A 40 5.49 -8.09 -9.46
C SER A 40 6.18 -8.73 -8.28
N ALA A 41 7.07 -8.02 -7.60
CA ALA A 41 7.55 -8.47 -6.30
C ALA A 41 6.35 -8.70 -5.40
N GLY A 42 6.26 -9.92 -4.87
CA GLY A 42 5.05 -10.39 -4.20
C GLY A 42 4.79 -9.64 -2.91
N VAL A 43 3.53 -9.39 -2.66
CA VAL A 43 3.06 -8.98 -1.34
C VAL A 43 3.38 -10.13 -0.37
N LEU A 44 4.00 -9.80 0.75
CA LEU A 44 4.45 -10.79 1.72
C LEU A 44 3.27 -11.35 2.52
N ALA A 45 3.43 -12.55 3.03
CA ALA A 45 2.46 -13.11 3.97
C ALA A 45 2.37 -12.24 5.23
N GLY A 46 1.14 -11.93 5.65
CA GLY A 46 0.85 -11.05 6.77
C GLY A 46 0.56 -9.60 6.38
N ASP A 47 0.86 -9.17 5.15
CA ASP A 47 0.46 -7.85 4.66
C ASP A 47 -1.07 -7.69 4.71
N ILE A 48 -1.52 -6.45 4.98
CA ILE A 48 -2.93 -6.11 5.10
C ILE A 48 -3.37 -5.29 3.90
N ILE A 49 -4.36 -5.77 3.19
CA ILE A 49 -5.04 -5.03 2.12
C ILE A 49 -6.22 -4.30 2.73
N SER A 50 -6.15 -2.98 2.81
CA SER A 50 -7.21 -2.11 3.32
C SER A 50 -8.03 -1.52 2.20
N ASN A 51 -9.34 -1.38 2.41
CA ASN A 51 -10.24 -0.75 1.43
C ASN A 51 -11.39 0.02 2.09
N MET A 52 -11.67 1.21 1.58
CA MET A 52 -12.73 2.11 2.06
C MET A 52 -13.35 2.87 0.88
N ALA A 53 -14.67 2.97 0.86
CA ALA A 53 -15.39 3.73 -0.15
C ALA A 53 -15.71 5.16 0.33
N VAL A 54 -15.74 6.10 -0.61
CA VAL A 54 -16.13 7.50 -0.36
C VAL A 54 -17.33 7.85 -1.24
N GLY A 55 -18.29 8.56 -0.67
CA GLY A 55 -19.43 9.10 -1.39
C GLY A 55 -19.56 10.61 -1.19
N GLU A 56 -19.79 11.32 -2.27
CA GLU A 56 -20.08 12.75 -2.29
C GLU A 56 -21.51 12.98 -2.80
N TYR A 57 -22.26 13.83 -2.12
CA TYR A 57 -23.62 14.13 -2.50
C TYR A 57 -24.00 15.57 -2.13
N LYS A 58 -25.09 16.07 -2.72
CA LYS A 58 -25.70 17.35 -2.34
C LYS A 58 -27.08 17.08 -1.80
N GLU A 59 -27.47 17.79 -0.75
CA GLU A 59 -28.87 17.83 -0.30
C GLU A 59 -29.69 18.58 -1.34
N GLU A 60 -30.95 18.19 -1.51
CA GLU A 60 -31.84 18.85 -2.47
C GLU A 60 -32.03 20.32 -2.10
N GLY A 61 -31.73 21.21 -3.04
CA GLY A 61 -31.75 22.67 -2.82
C GLY A 61 -30.48 23.27 -2.21
N SER A 62 -29.48 22.44 -1.87
CA SER A 62 -28.17 22.93 -1.36
C SER A 62 -27.09 22.82 -2.44
N ASN A 63 -26.20 23.82 -2.48
CA ASN A 63 -25.00 23.77 -3.30
C ASN A 63 -23.78 23.19 -2.55
N VAL A 64 -23.92 22.87 -1.28
CA VAL A 64 -22.87 22.33 -0.43
C VAL A 64 -22.72 20.83 -0.71
N VAL A 65 -21.50 20.41 -1.10
CA VAL A 65 -21.17 18.99 -1.24
C VAL A 65 -20.91 18.41 0.15
N GLN A 66 -21.59 17.34 0.46
CA GLN A 66 -21.37 16.51 1.65
C GLN A 66 -20.56 15.28 1.28
N THR A 67 -19.65 14.86 2.16
CA THR A 67 -18.84 13.66 1.97
C THR A 67 -19.21 12.64 3.03
N SER A 68 -19.40 11.39 2.62
CA SER A 68 -19.60 10.25 3.52
C SER A 68 -18.55 9.18 3.21
N ARG A 69 -17.96 8.58 4.24
CA ARG A 69 -16.98 7.48 4.11
C ARG A 69 -17.61 6.19 4.65
N SER A 70 -17.32 5.06 4.01
CA SER A 70 -17.71 3.75 4.53
C SER A 70 -16.80 3.35 5.68
N ASN A 71 -17.16 2.28 6.39
CA ASN A 71 -16.24 1.54 7.23
C ASN A 71 -15.03 1.05 6.41
N LEU A 72 -13.89 0.89 7.07
CA LEU A 72 -12.70 0.24 6.53
C LEU A 72 -12.91 -1.27 6.52
N VAL A 73 -12.59 -1.93 5.43
CA VAL A 73 -12.49 -3.40 5.36
C VAL A 73 -11.04 -3.80 5.09
N GLN A 74 -10.59 -4.88 5.72
CA GLN A 74 -9.21 -5.32 5.68
C GLN A 74 -9.12 -6.79 5.33
N THR A 75 -8.13 -7.14 4.52
CA THR A 75 -7.88 -8.51 4.09
C THR A 75 -6.41 -8.84 4.31
N THR A 76 -6.10 -9.86 5.09
CA THR A 76 -4.74 -10.30 5.38
C THR A 76 -4.29 -11.35 4.36
N ILE A 77 -3.06 -11.23 3.88
CA ILE A 77 -2.45 -12.15 2.94
C ILE A 77 -1.98 -13.41 3.66
N LEU A 78 -2.44 -14.56 3.19
CA LEU A 78 -2.01 -15.85 3.71
C LEU A 78 -0.61 -16.24 3.23
N PRO A 79 0.16 -17.02 4.04
CA PRO A 79 1.40 -17.61 3.60
C PRO A 79 1.18 -18.58 2.43
N VAL A 80 1.97 -18.43 1.39
CA VAL A 80 2.06 -19.35 0.25
C VAL A 80 3.44 -19.98 0.29
N TYR A 81 3.49 -21.28 0.55
CA TYR A 81 4.72 -22.06 0.50
C TYR A 81 4.85 -22.68 -0.89
N ALA A 82 5.85 -22.29 -1.64
CA ALA A 82 6.14 -22.81 -2.96
C ALA A 82 7.65 -22.80 -3.23
N ALA A 83 8.13 -23.77 -3.96
CA ALA A 83 9.53 -23.81 -4.35
C ALA A 83 9.72 -24.57 -5.66
N THR A 84 10.88 -24.39 -6.27
CA THR A 84 11.34 -25.19 -7.42
C THR A 84 12.70 -25.77 -7.13
N LEU A 85 12.92 -27.01 -7.52
CA LEU A 85 14.20 -27.72 -7.48
C LEU A 85 14.57 -28.12 -8.91
N VAL A 86 15.57 -27.47 -9.49
CA VAL A 86 15.99 -27.67 -10.89
C VAL A 86 16.98 -28.80 -10.98
N ALA A 87 16.79 -29.50 -11.81
CA ALA A 87 16.45 -30.54 -12.74
C ALA A 87 17.20 -31.84 -12.38
N SER A 88 16.60 -33.00 -12.65
CA SER A 88 17.31 -34.28 -12.62
C SER A 88 18.53 -34.24 -13.54
N ARG A 89 19.64 -34.88 -13.11
CA ARG A 89 20.89 -34.91 -13.84
C ARG A 89 21.23 -36.33 -14.29
N SER A 90 21.98 -36.45 -15.37
CA SER A 90 22.54 -37.75 -15.81
C SER A 90 23.97 -37.54 -16.24
N GLN A 91 24.86 -38.45 -15.79
CA GLN A 91 26.25 -38.46 -16.22
C GLN A 91 26.82 -39.89 -16.21
N ASN A 92 27.93 -40.06 -16.94
CA ASN A 92 28.73 -41.28 -16.87
C ASN A 92 29.75 -41.14 -15.73
N ALA A 93 30.17 -42.24 -15.16
CA ALA A 93 31.21 -42.31 -14.15
C ALA A 93 32.07 -43.59 -14.29
N GLN A 94 33.33 -43.49 -13.82
CA GLN A 94 34.17 -44.67 -13.63
C GLN A 94 33.92 -45.29 -12.27
N ILE A 95 34.31 -46.57 -12.15
CA ILE A 95 34.26 -47.29 -10.86
C ILE A 95 35.22 -46.59 -9.87
N SER A 96 34.78 -46.44 -8.63
CA SER A 96 35.47 -45.72 -7.54
C SER A 96 35.56 -44.20 -7.69
N GLN A 97 34.97 -43.62 -8.73
CA GLN A 97 34.96 -42.16 -8.94
C GLN A 97 34.04 -41.42 -7.96
N THR A 98 34.49 -40.25 -7.48
CA THR A 98 33.60 -39.29 -6.82
C THR A 98 32.91 -38.44 -7.90
N ILE A 99 31.63 -38.27 -7.81
CA ILE A 99 30.78 -37.59 -8.73
C ILE A 99 29.99 -36.46 -8.04
N GLN A 100 29.59 -35.46 -8.76
CA GLN A 100 28.81 -34.30 -8.26
C GLN A 100 27.63 -34.01 -9.18
N PHE A 101 26.48 -33.69 -8.58
CA PHE A 101 25.27 -33.26 -9.25
C PHE A 101 24.88 -31.87 -8.73
N PRO A 102 25.04 -30.82 -9.53
CA PRO A 102 24.65 -29.46 -9.15
C PRO A 102 23.15 -29.23 -9.40
N HIS A 103 22.47 -28.70 -8.40
CA HIS A 103 21.04 -28.33 -8.43
C HIS A 103 20.84 -26.89 -7.99
N VAL A 104 19.66 -26.32 -8.27
CA VAL A 104 19.25 -25.02 -7.76
C VAL A 104 17.89 -25.16 -7.10
N LEU A 105 17.81 -24.72 -5.84
CA LEU A 105 16.58 -24.64 -5.06
C LEU A 105 16.19 -23.15 -4.96
N THR A 106 14.96 -22.84 -5.32
CA THR A 106 14.41 -21.48 -5.27
C THR A 106 13.11 -21.47 -4.46
N ASN A 107 13.00 -20.59 -3.48
CA ASN A 107 11.74 -20.28 -2.81
C ASN A 107 10.89 -19.38 -3.72
N THR A 108 9.80 -19.89 -4.27
CA THR A 108 8.84 -19.16 -5.10
C THR A 108 7.57 -18.77 -4.34
N GLY A 109 7.57 -18.98 -3.01
CA GLY A 109 6.49 -18.55 -2.12
C GLY A 109 6.60 -17.07 -1.70
N ASN A 110 5.65 -16.61 -0.90
CA ASN A 110 5.61 -15.24 -0.37
C ASN A 110 6.03 -15.13 1.11
N ILE A 111 6.63 -16.17 1.64
CA ILE A 111 7.12 -16.23 3.03
C ILE A 111 8.47 -16.95 3.07
N THR A 112 9.32 -16.57 4.01
CA THR A 112 10.57 -17.29 4.28
C THR A 112 10.26 -18.72 4.70
N ASP A 113 10.93 -19.69 4.05
CA ASP A 113 10.75 -21.10 4.32
C ASP A 113 12.08 -21.80 4.54
N THR A 114 12.06 -22.86 5.32
CA THR A 114 13.21 -23.75 5.56
C THR A 114 12.95 -25.09 4.90
N TYR A 115 13.89 -25.54 4.09
CA TYR A 115 13.82 -26.80 3.37
C TYR A 115 14.75 -27.82 4.01
N ASN A 116 14.19 -28.92 4.50
CA ASN A 116 14.97 -30.06 4.96
C ASN A 116 15.43 -30.88 3.75
N LEU A 117 16.73 -31.11 3.65
CA LEU A 117 17.36 -31.75 2.51
C LEU A 117 17.71 -33.22 2.86
N LEU A 118 17.32 -34.10 1.98
CA LEU A 118 17.57 -35.55 2.12
C LEU A 118 18.04 -36.12 0.79
N THR A 119 18.87 -37.15 0.85
CA THR A 119 19.25 -37.97 -0.31
C THR A 119 18.90 -39.42 -0.06
N GLN A 120 18.46 -40.10 -1.11
CA GLN A 120 18.10 -41.53 -1.03
C GLN A 120 18.51 -42.27 -2.30
N ASN A 121 19.26 -43.37 -2.17
CA ASN A 121 19.43 -44.30 -3.28
C ASN A 121 18.06 -44.94 -3.62
N LEU A 122 17.78 -45.08 -4.91
CA LEU A 122 16.55 -45.68 -5.40
C LEU A 122 16.75 -47.19 -5.63
N THR A 123 15.70 -47.95 -5.58
CA THR A 123 15.76 -49.44 -5.59
C THR A 123 15.55 -50.05 -6.98
N ASP A 124 15.26 -49.26 -8.00
CA ASP A 124 14.97 -49.71 -9.37
C ASP A 124 16.18 -49.52 -10.33
N ASP A 125 17.38 -49.75 -9.83
CA ASP A 125 18.65 -49.54 -10.52
C ASP A 125 19.64 -50.71 -10.33
N GLY A 126 20.89 -50.52 -10.73
CA GLY A 126 21.89 -51.58 -10.74
C GLY A 126 22.75 -51.65 -9.48
N PHE A 127 22.96 -50.55 -8.78
CA PHE A 127 23.82 -50.42 -7.59
C PHE A 127 23.55 -49.12 -6.82
N ASP A 128 23.90 -49.10 -5.54
CA ASP A 128 23.80 -47.92 -4.67
C ASP A 128 25.09 -47.08 -4.70
N LEU A 129 24.97 -45.77 -4.60
CA LEU A 129 26.06 -44.83 -4.39
C LEU A 129 26.42 -44.73 -2.91
N ASN A 130 27.73 -44.53 -2.59
CA ASN A 130 28.25 -44.40 -1.24
C ASN A 130 28.61 -42.91 -0.89
N ASN A 131 28.82 -42.64 0.40
CA ASN A 131 29.35 -41.40 0.93
C ASN A 131 28.59 -40.16 0.43
N ILE A 132 27.28 -40.24 0.31
CA ILE A 132 26.44 -39.19 -0.24
C ILE A 132 26.41 -37.99 0.73
N LYS A 133 26.68 -36.81 0.22
CA LYS A 133 26.66 -35.53 0.95
C LYS A 133 26.02 -34.46 0.11
N ILE A 134 25.45 -33.46 0.77
CA ILE A 134 24.92 -32.24 0.14
C ILE A 134 25.77 -31.07 0.62
N TYR A 135 26.24 -30.25 -0.29
CA TYR A 135 26.98 -29.03 0.01
C TYR A 135 26.25 -27.82 -0.53
N ALA A 136 26.48 -26.63 0.11
CA ALA A 136 26.00 -25.36 -0.41
C ALA A 136 26.92 -24.86 -1.55
N ASP A 137 26.29 -24.26 -2.54
CA ASP A 137 26.91 -23.51 -3.66
C ASP A 137 26.11 -22.21 -3.80
N THR A 138 26.31 -21.27 -2.87
CA THR A 138 25.48 -20.07 -2.75
C THR A 138 25.72 -19.08 -3.88
N ASN A 139 26.90 -19.07 -4.48
CA ASN A 139 27.24 -18.26 -5.63
C ASN A 139 26.90 -18.93 -6.98
N GLN A 140 26.46 -20.21 -6.94
CA GLN A 140 26.02 -21.00 -8.09
C GLN A 140 27.07 -21.08 -9.21
N ASP A 141 28.34 -21.20 -8.83
CA ASP A 141 29.44 -21.41 -9.80
C ASP A 141 29.70 -22.90 -10.09
N GLY A 142 28.92 -23.81 -9.49
CA GLY A 142 29.03 -25.25 -9.65
C GLY A 142 30.10 -25.89 -8.77
N ILE A 143 30.67 -25.16 -7.84
CA ILE A 143 31.67 -25.61 -6.88
C ILE A 143 31.12 -25.44 -5.47
N ALA A 144 31.28 -26.44 -4.62
CA ALA A 144 30.85 -26.35 -3.23
C ALA A 144 31.60 -25.24 -2.46
N ASP A 145 30.88 -24.34 -1.79
CA ASP A 145 31.45 -23.25 -0.98
C ASP A 145 32.30 -23.77 0.21
N ASN A 146 31.95 -24.96 0.71
CA ASN A 146 32.63 -25.61 1.83
C ASN A 146 32.36 -27.13 1.83
N ILE A 147 32.98 -27.84 2.75
CA ILE A 147 32.85 -29.31 2.87
C ILE A 147 31.87 -29.75 3.97
N ASN A 148 31.04 -28.85 4.51
CA ASN A 148 30.07 -29.16 5.55
C ASN A 148 28.82 -29.78 4.91
N ASN A 149 28.45 -30.95 5.37
CA ASN A 149 27.22 -31.61 4.91
C ASN A 149 26.00 -30.80 5.35
N LEU A 150 25.18 -30.38 4.38
CA LEU A 150 24.00 -29.56 4.58
C LEU A 150 22.77 -30.43 4.77
N SER A 151 22.03 -30.23 5.85
CA SER A 151 20.77 -30.97 6.14
C SER A 151 19.51 -30.11 5.98
N SER A 152 19.67 -28.79 5.96
CA SER A 152 18.57 -27.85 5.72
C SER A 152 19.07 -26.50 5.25
N ILE A 153 18.22 -25.74 4.59
CA ILE A 153 18.50 -24.38 4.17
C ILE A 153 17.25 -23.50 4.29
N THR A 154 17.43 -22.26 4.72
CA THR A 154 16.35 -21.25 4.82
C THR A 154 16.50 -20.24 3.70
N LEU A 155 15.43 -20.02 2.94
CA LEU A 155 15.37 -19.11 1.81
C LEU A 155 14.23 -18.10 2.00
N ALA A 156 14.55 -16.84 1.82
CA ALA A 156 13.54 -15.77 1.73
C ALA A 156 12.72 -15.89 0.43
N PRO A 157 11.55 -15.24 0.32
CA PRO A 157 10.79 -15.16 -0.92
C PRO A 157 11.66 -14.74 -2.11
N GLY A 158 11.60 -15.48 -3.21
CA GLY A 158 12.37 -15.23 -4.42
C GLY A 158 13.86 -15.59 -4.34
N GLN A 159 14.36 -16.01 -3.18
CA GLN A 159 15.76 -16.38 -3.01
C GLN A 159 16.06 -17.76 -3.60
N SER A 160 17.21 -17.87 -4.29
CA SER A 160 17.73 -19.12 -4.83
C SER A 160 19.07 -19.48 -4.20
N THR A 161 19.39 -20.76 -4.16
CA THR A 161 20.71 -21.28 -3.76
C THR A 161 21.08 -22.48 -4.61
N GLY A 162 22.38 -22.62 -4.90
CA GLY A 162 22.92 -23.85 -5.45
C GLY A 162 23.11 -24.92 -4.37
N LEU A 163 22.97 -26.15 -4.78
CA LEU A 163 23.23 -27.35 -3.98
C LEU A 163 24.10 -28.32 -4.79
N ILE A 164 25.18 -28.81 -4.23
CA ILE A 164 26.02 -29.86 -4.85
C ILE A 164 25.76 -31.16 -4.10
N VAL A 165 25.19 -32.14 -4.77
CA VAL A 165 25.11 -33.51 -4.25
C VAL A 165 26.35 -34.26 -4.69
N GLU A 166 27.23 -34.57 -3.76
CA GLU A 166 28.42 -35.40 -3.98
C GLU A 166 28.15 -36.84 -3.56
N ALA A 167 28.57 -37.78 -4.39
CA ALA A 167 28.49 -39.22 -4.10
C ALA A 167 29.71 -39.97 -4.65
N GLN A 168 29.94 -41.14 -4.13
CA GLN A 168 31.04 -42.03 -4.56
C GLN A 168 30.50 -43.27 -5.21
N VAL A 169 30.94 -43.57 -6.41
CA VAL A 169 30.75 -44.88 -7.06
C VAL A 169 31.49 -45.97 -6.27
N PRO A 170 30.87 -47.06 -5.90
CA PRO A 170 31.54 -48.12 -5.14
C PRO A 170 32.68 -48.77 -5.91
N VAL A 171 33.52 -49.49 -5.19
CA VAL A 171 34.67 -50.21 -5.76
C VAL A 171 34.29 -51.45 -6.55
N THR A 172 35.19 -51.91 -7.40
CA THR A 172 35.05 -53.20 -8.10
C THR A 172 34.78 -54.39 -7.11
N GLY A 173 33.89 -55.27 -7.48
CA GLY A 173 33.45 -56.39 -6.66
C GLY A 173 32.22 -56.12 -5.77
N THR A 174 31.72 -54.88 -5.70
CA THR A 174 30.42 -54.54 -5.10
C THR A 174 29.30 -55.04 -6.02
N THR A 175 28.26 -55.66 -5.45
CA THR A 175 27.10 -56.17 -6.20
C THR A 175 26.53 -55.09 -7.12
N GLY A 176 26.30 -55.42 -8.40
CA GLY A 176 25.75 -54.52 -9.37
C GLY A 176 26.72 -53.53 -10.00
N VAL A 177 27.95 -53.40 -9.49
CA VAL A 177 28.97 -52.48 -10.03
C VAL A 177 29.61 -53.11 -11.28
N VAL A 178 28.94 -53.01 -12.41
CA VAL A 178 29.30 -53.56 -13.73
C VAL A 178 29.13 -52.44 -14.77
N LEU A 179 30.04 -52.35 -15.72
CA LEU A 179 29.96 -51.38 -16.84
C LEU A 179 28.60 -51.54 -17.56
N GLY A 180 27.98 -50.40 -17.83
CA GLY A 180 26.65 -50.28 -18.43
C GLY A 180 25.50 -50.25 -17.40
N ASN A 181 25.73 -50.62 -16.14
CA ASN A 181 24.73 -50.49 -15.09
C ASN A 181 24.66 -49.04 -14.61
N SER A 182 23.48 -48.66 -14.12
CA SER A 182 23.22 -47.31 -13.60
C SER A 182 22.85 -47.37 -12.13
N ALA A 183 23.19 -46.29 -11.41
CA ALA A 183 22.64 -45.96 -10.09
C ALA A 183 21.76 -44.71 -10.17
N LYS A 184 20.72 -44.68 -9.39
CA LYS A 184 19.81 -43.55 -9.28
C LYS A 184 19.78 -43.03 -7.86
N LEU A 185 19.95 -41.70 -7.73
CA LEU A 185 19.94 -41.00 -6.47
C LEU A 185 18.84 -39.96 -6.47
N SER A 186 18.00 -39.92 -5.44
CA SER A 186 17.02 -38.86 -5.27
C SER A 186 17.56 -37.81 -4.30
N LEU A 187 17.52 -36.53 -4.71
CA LEU A 187 17.60 -35.35 -3.84
C LEU A 187 16.17 -34.90 -3.52
N VAL A 188 15.84 -34.82 -2.24
CA VAL A 188 14.52 -34.36 -1.77
C VAL A 188 14.67 -33.07 -0.96
N ALA A 189 13.83 -32.08 -1.22
CA ALA A 189 13.70 -30.86 -0.43
C ALA A 189 12.27 -30.76 0.11
N ASN A 190 12.12 -30.88 1.43
CA ASN A 190 10.83 -30.81 2.12
C ASN A 190 10.71 -29.49 2.87
N SER A 191 9.64 -28.74 2.64
CA SER A 191 9.32 -27.58 3.46
C SER A 191 9.13 -27.97 4.93
N ALA A 192 9.76 -27.24 5.84
CA ALA A 192 9.57 -27.43 7.28
C ALA A 192 8.23 -26.85 7.78
N ASN A 193 7.66 -25.92 7.04
CA ASN A 193 6.44 -25.19 7.41
C ASN A 193 5.18 -25.68 6.67
N ASN A 194 5.36 -26.39 5.53
CA ASN A 194 4.27 -27.01 4.78
C ASN A 194 4.60 -28.47 4.46
N ASN A 195 4.07 -29.40 5.24
CA ASN A 195 4.34 -30.83 5.11
C ASN A 195 3.84 -31.47 3.80
N THR A 196 3.07 -30.75 2.99
CA THR A 196 2.63 -31.19 1.65
C THR A 196 3.56 -30.72 0.53
N LEU A 197 4.47 -29.77 0.79
CA LEU A 197 5.45 -29.30 -0.18
C LEU A 197 6.72 -30.15 -0.09
N SER A 198 6.85 -31.07 -1.00
CA SER A 198 8.02 -31.92 -1.18
C SER A 198 8.45 -31.88 -2.65
N LEU A 199 9.68 -31.54 -2.89
CA LEU A 199 10.30 -31.51 -4.21
C LEU A 199 11.33 -32.61 -4.29
N ASN A 200 11.47 -33.24 -5.44
CA ASN A 200 12.48 -34.26 -5.66
C ASN A 200 13.09 -34.16 -7.06
N ASN A 201 14.36 -34.53 -7.15
CA ASN A 201 15.08 -34.81 -8.38
C ASN A 201 15.51 -36.27 -8.36
N THR A 202 15.71 -36.87 -9.56
CA THR A 202 16.34 -38.16 -9.72
C THR A 202 17.59 -37.98 -10.57
N ASP A 203 18.74 -38.17 -9.94
CA ASP A 203 20.02 -38.14 -10.61
C ASP A 203 20.45 -39.56 -11.00
N THR A 204 21.01 -39.71 -12.18
CA THR A 204 21.41 -40.98 -12.74
C THR A 204 22.90 -40.98 -13.06
N VAL A 205 23.62 -41.97 -12.61
CA VAL A 205 24.99 -42.24 -13.03
C VAL A 205 25.04 -43.58 -13.77
N THR A 206 25.71 -43.64 -14.90
CA THR A 206 25.92 -44.85 -15.66
C THR A 206 27.39 -45.18 -15.70
N LEU A 207 27.76 -46.44 -15.34
CA LEU A 207 29.15 -46.85 -15.34
C LEU A 207 29.69 -47.04 -16.72
N SER A 208 30.77 -46.36 -17.00
CA SER A 208 31.46 -46.40 -18.28
C SER A 208 32.99 -46.37 -18.10
N ASN A 209 33.71 -47.06 -18.97
CA ASN A 209 35.15 -46.92 -19.09
C ASN A 209 35.55 -46.02 -20.27
N SER A 210 34.60 -45.48 -20.99
CA SER A 210 34.77 -44.51 -22.07
C SER A 210 35.07 -43.12 -21.54
N ALA A 211 35.30 -42.18 -22.43
CA ALA A 211 35.55 -40.78 -22.03
C ALA A 211 34.34 -40.21 -21.24
N ILE A 212 34.63 -39.42 -20.21
CA ILE A 212 33.65 -38.76 -19.35
C ILE A 212 33.95 -37.26 -19.33
N VAL A 213 33.26 -36.53 -20.15
CA VAL A 213 33.44 -35.07 -20.24
C VAL A 213 32.43 -34.36 -19.33
N THR A 214 32.96 -33.57 -18.41
CA THR A 214 32.16 -32.67 -17.54
C THR A 214 32.46 -31.23 -17.86
N VAL A 215 31.50 -30.34 -17.70
CA VAL A 215 31.63 -28.92 -17.89
C VAL A 215 31.00 -28.17 -16.70
N THR A 216 31.81 -27.32 -16.07
CA THR A 216 31.32 -26.37 -15.09
C THR A 216 31.21 -25.01 -15.75
N LYS A 217 30.06 -24.38 -15.63
CA LYS A 217 29.78 -23.03 -16.12
C LYS A 217 29.80 -22.05 -14.97
N SER A 218 30.45 -20.89 -15.18
CA SER A 218 30.47 -19.80 -14.20
C SER A 218 30.34 -18.44 -14.88
N PHE A 219 29.91 -17.46 -14.09
CA PHE A 219 30.02 -16.05 -14.42
C PHE A 219 31.05 -15.37 -13.52
N PHE A 220 31.84 -14.45 -14.07
CA PHE A 220 32.71 -13.62 -13.28
C PHE A 220 32.89 -12.23 -13.91
N ALA A 221 33.26 -11.25 -13.08
CA ALA A 221 33.60 -9.91 -13.55
C ALA A 221 35.12 -9.68 -13.52
N GLN A 222 35.63 -9.09 -14.58
CA GLN A 222 37.03 -8.67 -14.67
C GLN A 222 37.13 -7.34 -15.39
N ASN A 223 37.75 -6.34 -14.76
CA ASN A 223 37.97 -5.00 -15.34
C ASN A 223 36.66 -4.37 -15.90
N GLY A 224 35.56 -4.51 -15.17
CA GLY A 224 34.22 -3.96 -15.56
C GLY A 224 33.53 -4.72 -16.70
N THR A 225 34.06 -5.86 -17.12
CA THR A 225 33.44 -6.74 -18.12
C THR A 225 32.95 -8.01 -17.44
N THR A 226 31.75 -8.44 -17.76
CA THR A 226 31.20 -9.73 -17.31
C THR A 226 31.53 -10.81 -18.32
N TYR A 227 32.04 -11.92 -17.82
CA TYR A 227 32.45 -13.08 -18.61
C TYR A 227 31.58 -14.29 -18.26
N VAL A 228 31.33 -15.10 -19.27
CA VAL A 228 30.89 -16.50 -19.15
C VAL A 228 32.11 -17.37 -19.33
N ARG A 229 32.27 -18.40 -18.49
CA ARG A 229 33.38 -19.34 -18.59
C ARG A 229 32.87 -20.77 -18.49
N PHE A 230 33.41 -21.62 -19.36
CA PHE A 230 33.22 -23.07 -19.33
C PHE A 230 34.53 -23.71 -18.93
N ASP A 231 34.58 -24.29 -17.77
CA ASP A 231 35.72 -25.16 -17.36
C ASP A 231 35.34 -26.61 -17.68
N TYR A 232 36.01 -27.21 -18.61
CA TYR A 232 35.76 -28.58 -19.03
C TYR A 232 36.87 -29.51 -18.55
N ALA A 233 36.50 -30.78 -18.28
CA ALA A 233 37.41 -31.85 -17.90
C ALA A 233 36.99 -33.17 -18.56
N ASN A 234 37.94 -33.92 -19.05
CA ASN A 234 37.76 -35.34 -19.30
C ASN A 234 38.25 -36.11 -18.06
N GLN A 235 37.33 -36.63 -17.30
CA GLN A 235 37.61 -37.33 -16.01
C GLN A 235 37.91 -38.82 -16.21
N SER A 236 38.21 -39.24 -17.42
CA SER A 236 38.49 -40.65 -17.73
C SER A 236 39.91 -40.87 -18.23
N ALA A 237 40.33 -42.13 -18.25
CA ALA A 237 41.61 -42.58 -18.78
C ALA A 237 41.62 -42.74 -20.33
N MET A 238 40.55 -42.36 -21.01
CA MET A 238 40.40 -42.46 -22.47
C MET A 238 40.17 -41.06 -23.06
N ASP A 239 40.74 -40.83 -24.20
CA ASP A 239 40.48 -39.59 -24.98
C ASP A 239 39.03 -39.58 -25.46
N SER A 240 38.38 -38.43 -25.39
CA SER A 240 37.10 -38.24 -26.08
C SER A 240 37.29 -38.07 -27.59
N GLY A 241 36.26 -38.37 -28.34
CA GLY A 241 36.12 -37.83 -29.70
C GLY A 241 35.68 -36.38 -29.65
N GLN A 242 34.96 -35.95 -30.69
CA GLN A 242 34.47 -34.58 -30.80
C GLN A 242 33.60 -34.18 -29.58
N VAL A 243 33.78 -32.95 -29.07
CA VAL A 243 32.97 -32.36 -28.01
C VAL A 243 32.35 -31.06 -28.48
N ILE A 244 31.03 -30.94 -28.36
CA ILE A 244 30.26 -29.77 -28.78
C ILE A 244 29.65 -29.13 -27.56
N LEU A 245 30.03 -27.88 -27.29
CA LEU A 245 29.46 -27.03 -26.27
C LEU A 245 28.49 -26.06 -26.96
N THR A 246 27.23 -26.04 -26.52
CA THR A 246 26.21 -25.14 -27.08
C THR A 246 25.57 -24.36 -25.97
N ASP A 247 25.79 -23.04 -25.95
CA ASP A 247 25.26 -22.11 -24.99
C ASP A 247 24.34 -21.10 -25.65
N THR A 248 23.04 -21.15 -25.35
CA THR A 248 22.11 -20.11 -25.78
C THR A 248 21.92 -19.11 -24.67
N LEU A 249 22.43 -17.90 -24.87
CA LEU A 249 22.34 -16.81 -23.90
C LEU A 249 20.87 -16.45 -23.66
N PRO A 250 20.42 -16.28 -22.39
CA PRO A 250 19.08 -15.75 -22.10
C PRO A 250 18.95 -14.32 -22.61
N ALA A 251 17.69 -13.85 -22.78
CA ALA A 251 17.42 -12.50 -23.27
C ALA A 251 18.02 -11.38 -22.43
N SER A 252 18.32 -11.69 -21.17
CA SER A 252 18.98 -10.80 -20.20
C SER A 252 20.47 -10.54 -20.50
N LEU A 253 21.04 -11.29 -21.40
CA LEU A 253 22.44 -11.18 -21.79
C LEU A 253 22.58 -10.96 -23.31
N SER A 254 23.59 -10.19 -23.71
CA SER A 254 24.00 -10.08 -25.11
C SER A 254 25.48 -10.37 -25.24
N TYR A 255 25.84 -11.07 -26.30
CA TYR A 255 27.22 -11.42 -26.60
C TYR A 255 28.07 -10.17 -26.85
N GLN A 256 29.31 -10.13 -26.33
CA GLN A 256 30.30 -9.09 -26.59
C GLN A 256 31.53 -9.69 -27.26
N SER A 257 31.73 -9.40 -28.54
CA SER A 257 32.84 -9.93 -29.32
C SER A 257 34.19 -9.32 -28.97
N GLY A 258 35.30 -10.05 -29.32
CA GLY A 258 36.67 -9.58 -29.23
C GLY A 258 37.37 -9.86 -27.91
N LYS A 259 36.78 -10.71 -27.06
CA LYS A 259 37.30 -11.11 -25.74
C LYS A 259 37.21 -12.62 -25.49
N GLU A 260 36.95 -13.38 -26.51
CA GLU A 260 36.82 -14.83 -26.49
C GLU A 260 38.20 -15.49 -26.41
N THR A 261 38.35 -16.48 -25.51
CA THR A 261 39.61 -17.24 -25.41
C THR A 261 39.40 -18.73 -25.13
N TRP A 262 40.29 -19.54 -25.66
CA TRP A 262 40.44 -20.95 -25.29
C TRP A 262 41.83 -21.16 -24.73
N ARG A 263 41.93 -21.60 -23.45
CA ARG A 263 43.24 -21.76 -22.78
C ARG A 263 44.15 -20.53 -22.94
N SER A 264 43.60 -19.33 -22.89
CA SER A 264 44.27 -18.03 -23.10
C SER A 264 44.58 -17.68 -24.57
N ALA A 265 44.37 -18.55 -25.54
CA ALA A 265 44.48 -18.23 -26.96
C ALA A 265 43.18 -17.54 -27.44
N ALA A 266 43.31 -16.46 -28.21
CA ALA A 266 42.16 -15.76 -28.76
C ALA A 266 41.38 -16.65 -29.72
N LEU A 267 40.04 -16.52 -29.65
CA LEU A 267 39.07 -17.16 -30.56
C LEU A 267 38.42 -16.11 -31.46
N ASN A 268 37.79 -16.57 -32.53
CA ASN A 268 37.05 -15.69 -33.41
C ASN A 268 35.60 -16.16 -33.56
N PRO A 269 34.62 -15.30 -33.20
CA PRO A 269 33.19 -15.69 -33.21
C PRO A 269 32.58 -15.83 -34.64
N ALA A 270 33.33 -15.62 -35.69
CA ALA A 270 32.86 -15.84 -37.07
C ALA A 270 32.99 -17.30 -37.48
N SER A 271 31.89 -17.95 -37.89
CA SER A 271 31.89 -19.35 -38.36
C SER A 271 32.93 -19.61 -39.45
N GLY A 272 33.70 -20.69 -39.33
CA GLY A 272 34.72 -21.07 -40.28
C GLY A 272 35.99 -20.19 -40.25
N SER A 273 36.24 -19.49 -39.13
CA SER A 273 37.35 -18.59 -38.91
C SER A 273 38.64 -19.34 -38.53
N ASN A 274 39.77 -18.60 -38.46
CA ASN A 274 41.07 -19.14 -38.08
C ASN A 274 41.21 -19.27 -36.54
N ASP A 275 40.49 -20.22 -35.97
CA ASP A 275 40.65 -20.57 -34.55
C ASP A 275 41.94 -21.39 -34.31
N PRO A 276 42.46 -21.48 -33.09
CA PRO A 276 43.52 -22.39 -32.74
C PRO A 276 43.21 -23.83 -33.11
N SER A 277 44.21 -24.57 -33.55
CA SER A 277 44.08 -25.98 -33.89
C SER A 277 43.43 -26.78 -32.74
N GLY A 278 42.36 -27.53 -33.03
CA GLY A 278 41.66 -28.37 -32.06
C GLY A 278 40.36 -27.79 -31.53
N ILE A 279 40.00 -26.61 -31.98
CA ILE A 279 38.70 -25.97 -31.67
C ILE A 279 38.16 -25.26 -32.88
N ASP A 280 36.85 -25.30 -33.08
CA ASP A 280 36.08 -24.41 -33.94
C ASP A 280 35.04 -23.68 -33.05
N TYR A 281 35.16 -22.37 -32.98
CA TYR A 281 34.34 -21.52 -32.10
C TYR A 281 33.57 -20.50 -32.94
N TYR A 282 32.27 -20.39 -32.72
CA TYR A 282 31.50 -19.35 -33.36
C TYR A 282 30.23 -18.96 -32.61
N LEU A 283 29.77 -17.74 -32.91
CA LEU A 283 28.45 -17.25 -32.55
C LEU A 283 27.48 -17.59 -33.71
N ASP A 284 26.38 -18.27 -33.43
CA ASP A 284 25.40 -18.62 -34.45
C ASP A 284 24.67 -17.36 -34.96
N THR A 285 24.00 -17.51 -36.10
CA THR A 285 23.30 -16.42 -36.81
C THR A 285 22.17 -15.77 -36.01
N ASP A 286 21.69 -16.41 -34.95
CA ASP A 286 20.73 -15.83 -34.02
C ASP A 286 21.35 -14.75 -33.11
N GLY A 287 22.69 -14.59 -33.13
CA GLY A 287 23.43 -13.64 -32.32
C GLY A 287 23.44 -13.93 -30.81
N ARG A 288 23.00 -15.12 -30.41
CA ARG A 288 22.81 -15.52 -29.00
C ARG A 288 23.38 -16.89 -28.67
N THR A 289 23.42 -17.80 -29.63
CA THR A 289 23.92 -19.16 -29.41
C THR A 289 25.39 -19.25 -29.71
N VAL A 290 26.19 -19.46 -28.70
CA VAL A 290 27.64 -19.71 -28.77
C VAL A 290 27.86 -21.21 -28.93
N LYS A 291 28.67 -21.58 -29.93
CA LYS A 291 29.11 -22.96 -30.12
C LYS A 291 30.65 -23.06 -30.08
N ALA A 292 31.10 -24.08 -29.38
CA ALA A 292 32.52 -24.47 -29.39
C ALA A 292 32.63 -25.97 -29.64
N ILE A 293 33.32 -26.33 -30.74
CA ILE A 293 33.52 -27.70 -31.18
C ILE A 293 35.00 -28.02 -30.99
N LEU A 294 35.26 -28.81 -29.94
CA LEU A 294 36.60 -29.37 -29.70
C LEU A 294 36.77 -30.67 -30.43
N THR A 295 37.89 -30.84 -31.14
CA THR A 295 38.11 -32.09 -31.87
C THR A 295 38.28 -33.30 -30.95
N SER A 296 38.87 -33.12 -29.77
CA SER A 296 38.96 -34.11 -28.71
C SER A 296 39.40 -33.45 -27.39
N ILE A 297 39.13 -34.12 -26.27
CA ILE A 297 39.74 -33.79 -24.98
C ILE A 297 40.55 -35.01 -24.53
N PRO A 298 41.87 -34.93 -24.40
CA PRO A 298 42.70 -36.05 -23.96
C PRO A 298 42.31 -36.56 -22.58
N ALA A 299 42.67 -37.80 -22.31
CA ALA A 299 42.46 -38.44 -21.01
C ALA A 299 43.03 -37.58 -19.86
N ASN A 300 42.20 -37.37 -18.80
CA ASN A 300 42.52 -36.57 -17.62
C ASN A 300 42.85 -35.09 -17.92
N ALA A 301 42.60 -34.60 -19.13
CA ALA A 301 42.89 -33.24 -19.50
C ALA A 301 41.76 -32.30 -19.07
N THR A 302 42.18 -31.06 -18.75
CA THR A 302 41.28 -29.94 -18.42
C THR A 302 41.54 -28.75 -19.32
N GLY A 303 40.58 -27.86 -19.44
CA GLY A 303 40.72 -26.61 -20.13
C GLY A 303 39.55 -25.69 -19.91
N ASN A 304 39.62 -24.50 -20.46
CA ASN A 304 38.52 -23.55 -20.35
C ASN A 304 38.31 -22.79 -21.66
N ILE A 305 37.08 -22.35 -21.83
CA ILE A 305 36.63 -21.38 -22.82
C ILE A 305 35.93 -20.25 -22.09
N GLN A 306 36.20 -19.02 -22.44
CA GLN A 306 35.52 -17.87 -21.90
C GLN A 306 35.20 -16.85 -22.99
N PHE A 307 34.13 -16.11 -22.79
CA PHE A 307 33.74 -15.00 -23.65
C PHE A 307 32.99 -13.94 -22.83
N ALA A 308 32.98 -12.71 -23.34
CA ALA A 308 32.36 -11.60 -22.66
C ALA A 308 30.88 -11.47 -23.04
N VAL A 309 30.09 -10.96 -22.08
CA VAL A 309 28.67 -10.62 -22.27
C VAL A 309 28.37 -9.24 -21.69
N ASN A 310 27.39 -8.55 -22.29
CA ASN A 310 26.76 -7.40 -21.66
C ASN A 310 25.50 -7.89 -20.93
N VAL A 311 25.35 -7.47 -19.68
CA VAL A 311 24.12 -7.66 -18.93
C VAL A 311 23.13 -6.58 -19.38
N VAL A 312 22.06 -6.99 -20.04
CA VAL A 312 21.02 -6.07 -20.55
C VAL A 312 19.80 -5.99 -19.64
N GLN A 313 19.66 -6.91 -18.71
CA GLN A 313 18.63 -6.83 -17.67
C GLN A 313 18.95 -5.68 -16.73
N THR A 314 18.00 -4.80 -16.51
CA THR A 314 18.12 -3.65 -15.62
C THR A 314 17.46 -3.88 -14.26
N THR A 315 16.52 -4.81 -14.15
CA THR A 315 15.83 -5.16 -12.92
C THR A 315 16.67 -6.10 -12.05
N ALA A 316 16.54 -5.98 -10.73
CA ALA A 316 17.15 -6.88 -9.78
C ALA A 316 16.71 -8.33 -9.99
N GLY A 317 17.57 -9.27 -9.62
CA GLY A 317 17.31 -10.68 -9.73
C GLY A 317 18.45 -11.48 -10.34
N ALA A 318 18.33 -12.79 -10.32
CA ALA A 318 19.34 -13.70 -10.85
C ALA A 318 19.08 -14.01 -12.33
N ILE A 319 20.12 -13.96 -13.13
CA ILE A 319 20.17 -14.44 -14.51
C ILE A 319 20.76 -15.84 -14.46
N PHE A 320 20.00 -16.83 -14.90
CA PHE A 320 20.42 -18.24 -14.96
C PHE A 320 20.81 -18.63 -16.36
N ASN A 321 21.87 -19.43 -16.49
CA ASN A 321 22.25 -20.00 -17.76
C ASN A 321 22.98 -21.34 -17.59
N THR A 322 22.81 -22.24 -18.58
CA THR A 322 23.46 -23.55 -18.67
C THR A 322 24.14 -23.68 -20.03
N VAL A 323 25.09 -24.58 -20.17
CA VAL A 323 25.62 -24.99 -21.47
C VAL A 323 25.29 -26.45 -21.72
N ASN A 324 24.78 -26.76 -22.92
CA ASN A 324 24.57 -28.14 -23.38
C ASN A 324 25.91 -28.69 -23.86
N VAL A 325 26.18 -29.92 -23.46
CA VAL A 325 27.43 -30.63 -23.76
C VAL A 325 27.07 -31.90 -24.50
N SER A 326 27.53 -32.06 -25.72
CA SER A 326 27.43 -33.32 -26.42
C SER A 326 28.85 -33.78 -26.88
N TYR A 327 29.15 -35.06 -26.72
CA TYR A 327 30.44 -35.59 -27.07
C TYR A 327 30.42 -37.02 -27.51
N ASP A 328 31.42 -37.39 -28.30
CA ASP A 328 31.73 -38.75 -28.66
C ASP A 328 32.57 -39.40 -27.56
N HIS A 329 32.01 -40.39 -26.83
CA HIS A 329 32.61 -40.95 -25.65
C HIS A 329 33.59 -42.10 -25.91
N ASP A 330 33.59 -42.70 -27.07
CA ASP A 330 34.46 -43.84 -27.46
C ASP A 330 35.44 -43.49 -28.56
N ASN A 331 35.43 -42.29 -29.03
CA ASN A 331 36.32 -41.73 -30.06
C ASN A 331 36.34 -42.56 -31.35
N ASN A 332 35.19 -43.21 -31.69
CA ASN A 332 35.10 -44.07 -32.84
C ASN A 332 34.36 -43.44 -34.06
N THR A 333 33.70 -42.31 -33.81
CA THR A 333 32.97 -41.57 -34.86
C THR A 333 33.22 -40.08 -34.74
N SER A 334 32.86 -39.31 -35.76
CA SER A 334 32.88 -37.84 -35.70
C SER A 334 31.59 -37.25 -35.12
N THR A 335 30.67 -38.09 -34.65
CA THR A 335 29.34 -37.67 -34.13
C THR A 335 29.26 -37.87 -32.63
N ALA A 336 28.81 -36.82 -31.92
CA ALA A 336 28.54 -36.89 -30.50
C ALA A 336 27.40 -37.85 -30.19
N ASN A 337 27.62 -38.77 -29.25
CA ASN A 337 26.68 -39.82 -28.87
C ASN A 337 26.26 -39.77 -27.37
N ILE A 338 26.86 -38.89 -26.58
CA ILE A 338 26.44 -38.57 -25.25
C ILE A 338 25.99 -37.11 -25.19
N SER A 339 24.92 -36.81 -24.47
CA SER A 339 24.45 -35.47 -24.21
C SER A 339 24.24 -35.26 -22.72
N THR A 340 24.74 -34.14 -22.18
CA THR A 340 24.58 -33.71 -20.80
C THR A 340 24.55 -32.18 -20.72
N THR A 341 24.42 -31.63 -19.53
CA THR A 341 24.43 -30.18 -19.31
C THR A 341 25.40 -29.80 -18.18
N SER A 342 25.91 -28.59 -18.17
CA SER A 342 26.64 -28.03 -17.03
C SER A 342 25.74 -27.85 -15.81
N ASN A 343 26.30 -27.40 -14.68
CA ASN A 343 25.57 -26.72 -13.62
C ASN A 343 24.78 -25.53 -14.22
N THR A 344 23.77 -25.04 -13.49
CA THR A 344 23.12 -23.77 -13.77
C THR A 344 23.92 -22.66 -13.11
N ALA A 345 24.66 -21.89 -13.87
CA ALA A 345 25.37 -20.74 -13.38
C ALA A 345 24.42 -19.53 -13.22
N SER A 346 24.66 -18.70 -12.24
CA SER A 346 23.88 -17.49 -12.01
C SER A 346 24.72 -16.22 -12.00
N TRP A 347 24.11 -15.12 -12.48
CA TRP A 347 24.61 -13.76 -12.31
C TRP A 347 23.57 -12.94 -11.59
N ASN A 348 23.89 -12.45 -10.40
CA ASN A 348 22.92 -11.74 -9.56
C ASN A 348 23.04 -10.22 -9.75
N ILE A 349 21.93 -9.58 -10.10
CA ILE A 349 21.78 -8.12 -10.12
C ILE A 349 21.20 -7.71 -8.78
N ALA A 350 22.02 -7.03 -7.98
CA ALA A 350 21.61 -6.57 -6.65
C ALA A 350 20.44 -5.57 -6.74
N PRO A 351 19.51 -5.61 -5.78
CA PRO A 351 18.45 -4.60 -5.69
C PRO A 351 19.05 -3.23 -5.39
N ILE A 352 18.54 -2.22 -6.08
CA ILE A 352 18.84 -0.81 -5.85
C ILE A 352 17.51 -0.12 -5.58
N TYR A 353 17.35 0.40 -4.39
CA TYR A 353 16.18 1.15 -3.97
C TYR A 353 16.42 2.64 -4.19
N ARG A 354 15.51 3.32 -4.85
CA ARG A 354 15.55 4.77 -5.06
C ARG A 354 14.15 5.32 -5.27
N VAL A 355 13.90 6.49 -4.74
CA VAL A 355 12.65 7.21 -4.91
C VAL A 355 12.92 8.61 -5.45
N VAL A 356 11.99 9.11 -6.27
CA VAL A 356 11.86 10.53 -6.60
C VAL A 356 10.41 10.93 -6.33
N LEU A 357 10.25 12.03 -5.60
CA LEU A 357 8.96 12.67 -5.34
C LEU A 357 8.99 14.07 -5.94
N ASN A 358 8.29 14.30 -7.03
CA ASN A 358 8.31 15.57 -7.74
C ASN A 358 6.92 16.04 -8.21
N ALA A 359 6.88 17.14 -8.96
CA ALA A 359 5.67 17.75 -9.51
C ALA A 359 5.46 17.43 -11.01
N ASN A 360 6.23 16.52 -11.60
CA ASN A 360 6.24 16.29 -13.04
C ASN A 360 5.88 14.84 -13.38
N ALA A 361 4.84 14.67 -14.20
CA ALA A 361 4.36 13.35 -14.64
C ALA A 361 5.25 12.65 -15.69
N THR A 362 6.19 13.34 -16.28
CA THR A 362 6.97 12.86 -17.43
C THR A 362 8.48 12.91 -17.24
N ASN A 363 8.92 13.52 -16.16
CA ASN A 363 10.34 13.73 -15.86
C ASN A 363 10.64 13.26 -14.42
N ILE A 364 11.66 12.44 -14.29
CA ILE A 364 12.13 11.89 -13.01
C ILE A 364 13.20 12.75 -12.33
N ASN A 365 13.36 14.01 -12.74
CA ASN A 365 14.27 14.93 -12.05
C ASN A 365 13.80 15.17 -10.62
N ASN A 366 14.76 15.24 -9.71
CA ASN A 366 14.56 15.53 -8.29
C ASN A 366 15.23 16.83 -7.88
N SER A 367 15.21 17.83 -8.74
CA SER A 367 15.79 19.15 -8.46
C SER A 367 15.21 20.23 -9.39
N GLY A 368 15.24 21.47 -8.92
CA GLY A 368 14.83 22.63 -9.69
C GLY A 368 13.32 22.85 -9.71
N SER A 369 12.77 23.18 -10.88
CA SER A 369 11.32 23.46 -11.02
C SER A 369 10.43 22.23 -10.89
N ASP A 370 10.98 21.03 -11.01
CA ASP A 370 10.24 19.78 -10.88
C ASP A 370 10.00 19.39 -9.41
N ASP A 371 10.74 20.00 -8.46
CA ASP A 371 10.58 19.80 -7.02
C ASP A 371 9.69 20.83 -6.34
N GLN A 372 8.98 21.63 -7.11
CA GLN A 372 8.14 22.68 -6.57
C GLN A 372 6.81 22.78 -7.33
N VAL A 373 5.72 22.86 -6.58
CA VAL A 373 4.39 23.22 -7.10
C VAL A 373 3.95 24.52 -6.44
N THR A 374 3.38 25.44 -7.22
CA THR A 374 2.71 26.62 -6.67
C THR A 374 1.26 26.62 -7.11
N ALA A 375 0.36 26.48 -6.18
CA ALA A 375 -1.08 26.59 -6.40
C ALA A 375 -1.50 28.07 -6.38
N ALA A 376 -2.67 28.35 -6.95
CA ALA A 376 -3.29 29.67 -6.88
C ALA A 376 -3.54 30.09 -5.43
N SER A 377 -3.60 31.40 -5.19
CA SER A 377 -3.97 31.94 -3.88
C SER A 377 -5.37 31.49 -3.49
N ILE A 378 -5.52 31.13 -2.22
CA ILE A 378 -6.76 30.64 -1.62
C ILE A 378 -7.25 31.57 -0.52
N THR A 379 -8.48 31.36 -0.06
CA THR A 379 -9.06 32.08 1.07
C THR A 379 -9.21 31.17 2.28
N ALA A 380 -9.43 31.76 3.44
CA ALA A 380 -9.63 31.03 4.69
C ALA A 380 -10.79 30.02 4.59
N GLY A 381 -10.59 28.83 5.14
CA GLY A 381 -11.55 27.73 5.05
C GLY A 381 -11.51 26.93 3.75
N ASP A 382 -10.77 27.40 2.74
CA ASP A 382 -10.58 26.69 1.49
C ASP A 382 -9.62 25.49 1.66
N GLU A 383 -9.72 24.58 0.69
CA GLU A 383 -8.82 23.46 0.53
C GLU A 383 -7.92 23.70 -0.69
N VAL A 384 -6.61 23.58 -0.49
CA VAL A 384 -5.65 23.57 -1.60
C VAL A 384 -5.22 22.15 -1.89
N SER A 385 -5.12 21.82 -3.16
CA SER A 385 -4.69 20.51 -3.64
C SER A 385 -3.43 20.64 -4.49
N PHE A 386 -2.46 19.77 -4.24
CA PHE A 386 -1.21 19.68 -4.98
C PHE A 386 -1.08 18.28 -5.57
N THR A 387 -0.85 18.18 -6.87
CA THR A 387 -0.55 16.91 -7.51
C THR A 387 0.95 16.70 -7.52
N ASN A 388 1.39 15.60 -6.95
CA ASN A 388 2.77 15.14 -6.94
C ASN A 388 2.88 13.74 -7.53
N TYR A 389 4.09 13.30 -7.85
CA TYR A 389 4.37 12.02 -8.49
C TYR A 389 5.47 11.30 -7.73
N VAL A 390 5.15 10.10 -7.23
CA VAL A 390 6.11 9.20 -6.60
C VAL A 390 6.65 8.26 -7.67
N TRP A 391 7.95 8.27 -7.90
CA TRP A 391 8.62 7.42 -8.87
C TRP A 391 9.51 6.41 -8.17
N ASN A 392 9.36 5.15 -8.47
CA ASN A 392 10.35 4.14 -8.15
C ASN A 392 11.46 4.19 -9.21
N THR A 393 12.56 4.85 -8.90
CA THR A 393 13.73 4.94 -9.80
C THR A 393 14.79 3.88 -9.49
N GLY A 394 14.46 2.93 -8.60
CA GLY A 394 15.24 1.73 -8.34
C GLY A 394 15.12 0.69 -9.46
N ASN A 395 15.79 -0.43 -9.29
CA ASN A 395 15.73 -1.55 -10.22
C ASN A 395 14.93 -2.75 -9.69
N THR A 396 14.26 -2.57 -8.60
CA THR A 396 13.38 -3.57 -7.94
C THR A 396 12.08 -2.91 -7.52
N ASP A 397 11.06 -3.71 -7.33
CA ASP A 397 9.81 -3.22 -6.77
C ASP A 397 10.05 -2.68 -5.35
N ASP A 398 9.31 -1.65 -4.97
CA ASP A 398 9.40 -1.03 -3.66
C ASP A 398 8.06 -0.44 -3.23
N ARG A 399 7.94 -0.11 -1.96
CA ARG A 399 6.79 0.58 -1.36
C ARG A 399 7.30 1.83 -0.67
N PHE A 400 6.58 2.93 -0.77
CA PHE A 400 7.02 4.21 -0.22
C PHE A 400 6.01 4.74 0.78
N ASN A 401 6.44 4.90 2.04
CA ASN A 401 5.68 5.59 3.07
C ASN A 401 5.61 7.08 2.77
N LEU A 402 4.43 7.67 2.95
CA LEU A 402 4.16 9.07 2.70
C LEU A 402 3.92 9.82 4.01
N THR A 403 4.75 10.81 4.29
CA THR A 403 4.69 11.63 5.50
C THR A 403 4.83 13.11 5.15
N ILE A 404 4.54 13.99 6.09
CA ILE A 404 4.86 15.41 5.96
C ILE A 404 6.18 15.67 6.67
N ASN A 405 7.17 16.10 5.90
CA ASN A 405 8.50 16.45 6.41
C ASN A 405 8.46 17.79 7.17
N SER A 406 7.74 18.77 6.65
CA SER A 406 7.53 20.08 7.28
C SER A 406 6.37 20.80 6.62
N ASP A 407 5.74 21.69 7.37
CA ASP A 407 4.78 22.66 6.86
C ASP A 407 4.82 23.96 7.70
N ASN A 408 4.23 25.02 7.18
CA ASN A 408 4.06 26.28 7.89
C ASN A 408 2.67 26.88 7.73
N PHE A 409 1.68 26.02 7.37
CA PHE A 409 0.29 26.46 7.26
C PHE A 409 -0.27 26.92 8.60
N PRO A 410 -1.25 27.83 8.60
CA PRO A 410 -1.90 28.27 9.83
C PRO A 410 -2.57 27.09 10.56
N THR A 411 -2.32 26.96 11.87
CA THR A 411 -2.88 25.88 12.70
C THR A 411 -4.24 26.29 13.32
N PRO A 412 -5.18 25.35 13.53
CA PRO A 412 -5.11 23.94 13.13
C PRO A 412 -5.41 23.77 11.63
N HIS A 413 -4.63 22.99 10.94
CA HIS A 413 -4.91 22.59 9.56
C HIS A 413 -4.80 21.07 9.45
N GLN A 414 -5.33 20.49 8.36
CA GLN A 414 -5.26 19.05 8.09
C GLN A 414 -4.54 18.84 6.78
N VAL A 415 -3.63 17.87 6.75
CA VAL A 415 -2.95 17.42 5.54
C VAL A 415 -3.25 15.95 5.34
N GLU A 416 -3.79 15.61 4.17
CA GLU A 416 -4.13 14.24 3.82
C GLU A 416 -3.59 13.89 2.43
N PHE A 417 -3.27 12.60 2.24
CA PHE A 417 -2.82 12.05 0.97
C PHE A 417 -3.96 11.31 0.27
N TYR A 418 -4.11 11.55 -1.02
CA TYR A 418 -5.15 10.96 -1.87
C TYR A 418 -4.54 10.36 -3.12
N ARG A 419 -5.28 9.44 -3.74
CA ARG A 419 -5.01 8.96 -5.10
C ARG A 419 -5.17 10.12 -6.11
N ALA A 420 -4.79 9.87 -7.36
CA ALA A 420 -4.85 10.84 -8.45
C ALA A 420 -6.22 11.52 -8.66
N ASP A 421 -7.30 10.89 -8.20
CA ASP A 421 -8.65 11.47 -8.27
C ASP A 421 -8.89 12.59 -7.23
N GLY A 422 -7.99 12.76 -6.29
CA GLY A 422 -8.08 13.75 -5.22
C GLY A 422 -9.21 13.50 -4.21
N VAL A 423 -9.83 12.33 -4.20
CA VAL A 423 -10.98 11.99 -3.34
C VAL A 423 -10.77 10.70 -2.57
N THR A 424 -10.19 9.68 -3.21
CA THR A 424 -9.89 8.39 -2.58
C THR A 424 -8.64 8.50 -1.74
N PRO A 425 -8.70 8.35 -0.40
CA PRO A 425 -7.51 8.44 0.45
C PRO A 425 -6.49 7.36 0.11
N LEU A 426 -5.21 7.68 0.26
CA LEU A 426 -4.17 6.67 0.34
C LEU A 426 -4.22 6.01 1.72
N LEU A 427 -4.16 4.71 1.74
CA LEU A 427 -4.27 3.91 2.96
C LEU A 427 -2.91 3.28 3.27
N ASP A 428 -2.72 2.90 4.53
CA ASP A 428 -1.63 2.04 4.97
C ASP A 428 -1.86 0.62 4.43
N SER A 429 -0.93 0.11 3.65
CA SER A 429 -1.02 -1.23 3.04
C SER A 429 -0.09 -2.27 3.68
N ASN A 430 0.74 -1.87 4.64
CA ASN A 430 1.67 -2.77 5.34
C ASN A 430 1.40 -2.89 6.85
N GLY A 431 0.49 -2.08 7.40
CA GLY A 431 0.09 -2.12 8.80
C GLY A 431 1.04 -1.35 9.75
N ASP A 432 1.83 -0.40 9.24
CA ASP A 432 2.75 0.41 10.07
C ASP A 432 2.13 1.72 10.57
N GLY A 433 0.89 2.01 10.21
CA GLY A 433 0.15 3.21 10.59
C GLY A 433 0.42 4.41 9.70
N ILE A 434 1.18 4.27 8.62
CA ILE A 434 1.54 5.35 7.70
C ILE A 434 0.93 5.06 6.32
N PRO A 435 0.23 6.02 5.68
CA PRO A 435 -0.25 5.81 4.32
C PRO A 435 0.94 5.60 3.36
N ASP A 436 0.78 4.67 2.43
CA ASP A 436 1.83 4.30 1.50
C ASP A 436 1.33 4.18 0.04
N THR A 437 2.25 4.00 -0.88
CA THR A 437 1.96 3.85 -2.31
C THR A 437 1.37 2.48 -2.67
N GLY A 438 1.40 1.49 -1.77
CA GLY A 438 1.39 0.08 -2.16
C GLY A 438 2.68 -0.28 -2.91
N ASN A 439 2.77 -1.53 -3.37
CA ASN A 439 3.92 -1.98 -4.15
C ASN A 439 3.97 -1.24 -5.49
N LEU A 440 5.08 -0.54 -5.75
CA LEU A 440 5.32 0.20 -6.99
C LEU A 440 6.48 -0.48 -7.75
N PRO A 441 6.24 -1.00 -8.96
CA PRO A 441 7.26 -1.73 -9.70
C PRO A 441 8.45 -0.84 -10.07
N ALA A 442 9.60 -1.44 -10.33
CA ALA A 442 10.79 -0.76 -10.84
C ALA A 442 10.45 0.10 -12.07
N GLY A 443 10.83 1.37 -12.05
CA GLY A 443 10.46 2.35 -13.08
C GLY A 443 9.00 2.79 -13.06
N GLY A 444 8.20 2.32 -12.10
CA GLY A 444 6.80 2.69 -11.94
C GLY A 444 6.60 4.10 -11.36
N MET A 445 5.42 4.67 -11.60
CA MET A 445 5.04 5.98 -11.10
C MET A 445 3.62 5.93 -10.55
N LEU A 446 3.42 6.58 -9.38
CA LEU A 446 2.10 6.79 -8.79
C LEU A 446 1.84 8.29 -8.63
N PRO A 447 0.80 8.84 -9.28
CA PRO A 447 0.33 10.19 -8.97
C PRO A 447 -0.43 10.20 -7.66
N ILE A 448 -0.11 11.18 -6.81
CA ILE A 448 -0.77 11.43 -5.53
C ILE A 448 -1.27 12.87 -5.46
N VAL A 449 -2.30 13.10 -4.67
CA VAL A 449 -2.80 14.45 -4.39
C VAL A 449 -2.62 14.72 -2.90
N VAL A 450 -1.86 15.75 -2.58
CA VAL A 450 -1.69 16.28 -1.23
C VAL A 450 -2.71 17.40 -1.04
N LYS A 451 -3.61 17.25 -0.08
CA LYS A 451 -4.61 18.26 0.25
C LYS A 451 -4.29 18.90 1.57
N VAL A 452 -4.32 20.21 1.60
CA VAL A 452 -4.22 21.00 2.82
C VAL A 452 -5.53 21.76 2.98
N ARG A 453 -6.26 21.47 4.04
CA ARG A 453 -7.47 22.21 4.41
C ARG A 453 -7.12 23.27 5.42
N LEU A 454 -7.31 24.52 5.07
CA LEU A 454 -7.15 25.64 5.99
C LEU A 454 -8.25 25.63 7.04
N PRO A 455 -7.92 26.01 8.29
CA PRO A 455 -8.96 26.24 9.27
C PRO A 455 -9.85 27.38 8.82
N THR A 456 -11.13 27.28 9.16
CA THR A 456 -12.05 28.42 9.00
C THR A 456 -11.72 29.56 9.98
N THR A 457 -10.77 29.36 10.89
CA THR A 457 -10.39 30.24 12.01
C THR A 457 -9.10 31.00 11.85
N ASN A 458 -8.22 30.60 10.95
CA ASN A 458 -6.91 31.22 10.81
C ASN A 458 -6.61 31.44 9.33
N GLU A 459 -6.74 32.69 8.88
CA GLU A 459 -6.49 33.04 7.49
C GLU A 459 -5.00 33.00 7.12
N GLY A 460 -4.10 33.02 8.10
CA GLY A 460 -2.69 33.27 7.86
C GLY A 460 -2.40 34.72 7.44
N ALA A 461 -1.13 35.05 7.26
CA ALA A 461 -0.74 36.39 6.82
C ALA A 461 -0.82 36.48 5.29
N THR A 462 -1.53 37.51 4.81
CA THR A 462 -1.64 37.83 3.39
C THR A 462 -0.27 38.05 2.74
N GLY A 463 -0.12 37.52 1.53
CA GLY A 463 1.12 37.62 0.76
C GLY A 463 2.23 36.71 1.28
N THR A 464 2.03 36.02 2.42
CA THR A 464 2.93 34.98 2.88
C THR A 464 2.79 33.74 2.01
N VAL A 465 3.91 33.14 1.63
CA VAL A 465 3.93 31.85 0.96
C VAL A 465 3.84 30.76 2.04
N TYR A 466 2.78 29.98 1.96
CA TYR A 466 2.59 28.80 2.79
C TYR A 466 3.04 27.55 2.05
N THR A 467 3.75 26.70 2.76
CA THR A 467 4.45 25.56 2.18
C THR A 467 4.11 24.30 2.96
N VAL A 468 3.83 23.22 2.26
CA VAL A 468 3.82 21.85 2.78
C VAL A 468 4.83 21.02 2.00
N VAL A 469 5.66 20.25 2.71
CA VAL A 469 6.72 19.45 2.12
C VAL A 469 6.42 17.97 2.40
N PRO A 470 5.69 17.28 1.51
CA PRO A 470 5.54 15.85 1.60
C PRO A 470 6.87 15.14 1.35
N LYS A 471 7.02 13.96 1.97
CA LYS A 471 8.17 13.07 1.88
C LYS A 471 7.71 11.67 1.50
N ALA A 472 8.38 11.08 0.52
CA ALA A 472 8.28 9.66 0.20
C ALA A 472 9.55 8.95 0.70
N GLN A 473 9.39 7.83 1.43
CA GLN A 473 10.50 7.05 1.98
C GLN A 473 10.37 5.58 1.60
N SER A 474 11.43 5.01 1.04
CA SER A 474 11.52 3.60 0.68
C SER A 474 11.40 2.68 1.90
N LEU A 475 10.65 1.60 1.76
CA LEU A 475 10.62 0.51 2.76
C LEU A 475 11.71 -0.54 2.52
N GLY A 476 12.16 -0.70 1.27
CA GLY A 476 13.26 -1.60 0.94
C GLY A 476 14.63 -1.09 1.42
N ASP A 477 14.81 0.24 1.45
CA ASP A 477 15.97 0.92 2.03
C ASP A 477 15.53 2.25 2.65
N SER A 478 15.36 2.27 3.95
CA SER A 478 14.89 3.44 4.70
C SER A 478 15.82 4.66 4.64
N THR A 479 17.03 4.52 4.10
CA THR A 479 17.95 5.65 3.84
C THR A 479 17.57 6.42 2.57
N GLN A 480 16.76 5.80 1.70
CA GLN A 480 16.29 6.41 0.46
C GLN A 480 14.98 7.13 0.70
N SER A 481 15.00 8.43 0.53
CA SER A 481 13.79 9.26 0.61
C SER A 481 13.95 10.51 -0.22
N ASP A 482 12.81 11.07 -0.64
CA ASP A 482 12.78 12.31 -1.39
C ASP A 482 11.59 13.18 -0.98
N THR A 483 11.64 14.48 -1.29
CA THR A 483 10.65 15.49 -0.88
C THR A 483 10.32 16.43 -2.03
N VAL A 484 9.09 16.94 -2.06
CA VAL A 484 8.68 18.00 -3.00
C VAL A 484 8.11 19.19 -2.22
N THR A 485 8.28 20.38 -2.70
CA THR A 485 7.81 21.61 -2.05
C THR A 485 6.51 22.10 -2.69
N ASN A 486 5.43 22.10 -1.95
CA ASN A 486 4.12 22.58 -2.40
C ASN A 486 3.80 23.93 -1.76
N ASN A 487 3.57 24.95 -2.58
CA ASN A 487 3.37 26.33 -2.15
C ASN A 487 2.00 26.86 -2.53
N THR A 488 1.46 27.73 -1.70
CA THR A 488 0.32 28.60 -2.01
C THR A 488 0.44 29.91 -1.26
N SER A 489 -0.46 30.85 -1.51
CA SER A 489 -0.55 32.10 -0.78
C SER A 489 -1.99 32.45 -0.43
N ILE A 490 -2.19 33.40 0.44
CA ILE A 490 -3.53 33.86 0.86
C ILE A 490 -3.78 35.29 0.34
N ALA A 491 -4.99 35.51 -0.17
CA ALA A 491 -5.37 36.77 -0.85
C ALA A 491 -5.79 37.89 0.13
N ALA A 492 -5.52 39.15 -0.17
CA ALA A 492 -5.67 40.33 0.69
C ALA A 492 -7.01 41.11 0.58
N THR A 493 -7.53 41.65 1.71
CA THR A 493 -8.76 42.46 1.76
C THR A 493 -8.79 43.47 2.94
N ASN A 494 -9.61 44.53 2.90
CA ASN A 494 -9.82 45.55 3.98
C ASN A 494 -11.15 45.29 4.70
N ILE A 495 -11.16 45.26 6.05
CA ILE A 495 -12.29 44.83 6.87
C ILE A 495 -12.45 45.57 8.21
N SER A 496 -13.63 45.41 8.87
CA SER A 496 -13.90 45.74 10.28
C SER A 496 -14.84 44.68 10.90
N VAL A 497 -14.63 44.35 12.16
CA VAL A 497 -15.41 43.32 12.88
C VAL A 497 -15.84 43.76 14.27
N ASP A 498 -16.98 43.27 14.73
CA ASP A 498 -17.57 43.47 16.08
C ASP A 498 -18.03 42.13 16.65
N LEU A 499 -17.58 41.79 17.87
CA LEU A 499 -17.86 40.55 18.59
C LEU A 499 -18.68 40.81 19.85
N THR A 500 -19.87 40.19 19.98
CA THR A 500 -20.78 40.38 21.12
C THR A 500 -21.34 39.06 21.67
N ASN A 501 -21.97 39.04 22.87
CA ASN A 501 -22.64 37.86 23.46
C ASN A 501 -24.14 37.76 23.08
N GLY A 502 -24.51 37.99 21.85
CA GLY A 502 -25.90 37.89 21.44
C GLY A 502 -26.28 38.94 20.43
N PRO A 503 -27.55 39.29 20.30
CA PRO A 503 -27.96 40.27 19.33
C PRO A 503 -27.15 41.57 19.49
N GLU A 504 -26.78 42.16 18.38
CA GLU A 504 -25.92 43.35 18.27
C GLU A 504 -26.28 44.48 19.26
N THR A 505 -27.56 44.63 19.59
CA THR A 505 -28.05 45.64 20.53
C THR A 505 -27.70 45.41 21.98
N SER A 506 -27.13 44.26 22.33
CA SER A 506 -26.86 43.87 23.72
C SER A 506 -25.53 44.41 24.29
N ASN A 507 -24.56 44.71 23.44
CA ASN A 507 -23.18 45.03 23.84
C ASN A 507 -22.68 46.40 23.32
N ASN A 508 -23.51 47.18 22.66
CA ASN A 508 -23.21 48.58 22.18
C ASN A 508 -21.88 48.77 21.46
N GLY A 509 -21.40 47.78 20.75
CA GLY A 509 -20.18 47.89 19.95
C GLY A 509 -20.46 48.08 18.47
N THR A 510 -19.83 49.03 17.85
CA THR A 510 -19.68 49.11 16.42
C THR A 510 -18.18 49.06 16.10
N GLY A 511 -17.69 47.88 15.62
CA GLY A 511 -16.29 47.60 15.33
C GLY A 511 -15.38 47.91 16.54
N ASN A 512 -14.77 46.92 17.12
CA ASN A 512 -14.03 46.94 18.39
C ASN A 512 -14.89 47.38 19.58
N GLY A 513 -15.93 46.66 19.89
CA GLY A 513 -16.73 46.88 21.06
C GLY A 513 -15.92 46.84 22.35
N ALA A 514 -16.52 47.30 23.46
CA ALA A 514 -15.85 47.28 24.73
C ALA A 514 -15.57 45.83 25.18
N THR A 515 -14.29 45.44 25.30
CA THR A 515 -13.85 44.13 25.77
C THR A 515 -14.51 43.68 27.09
N THR A 516 -14.82 44.65 27.98
CA THR A 516 -15.38 44.39 29.32
C THR A 516 -16.61 45.25 29.58
N ASN A 517 -17.54 44.76 30.37
CA ASN A 517 -18.63 45.54 30.94
C ASN A 517 -18.14 46.29 32.17
N ASN A 518 -17.59 47.49 32.01
CA ASN A 518 -17.00 48.28 33.07
C ASN A 518 -15.96 47.52 33.94
N GLY A 519 -15.09 46.75 33.26
CA GLY A 519 -14.09 45.89 33.91
C GLY A 519 -14.59 44.48 34.24
N ASN A 520 -15.88 44.22 34.25
CA ASN A 520 -16.49 42.91 34.49
C ASN A 520 -16.64 42.08 33.24
N ALA A 521 -17.00 40.81 33.43
CA ALA A 521 -17.41 39.93 32.34
C ALA A 521 -18.80 40.35 31.79
N TRP A 522 -19.00 40.25 30.51
CA TRP A 522 -20.27 40.45 29.85
C TRP A 522 -21.28 39.34 30.19
N LYS A 523 -20.78 38.12 30.29
CA LYS A 523 -21.58 36.93 30.62
C LYS A 523 -20.82 36.02 31.56
N THR A 524 -21.48 35.48 32.61
CA THR A 524 -20.92 34.46 33.50
C THR A 524 -21.79 33.22 33.46
N LEU A 525 -21.19 32.05 33.21
CA LEU A 525 -21.86 30.75 33.16
C LEU A 525 -21.28 29.81 34.25
N THR A 526 -22.06 28.79 34.65
CA THR A 526 -21.62 27.79 35.62
C THR A 526 -21.66 26.39 34.98
N GLY A 527 -20.57 25.61 35.12
CA GLY A 527 -20.45 24.24 34.61
C GLY A 527 -19.73 23.33 35.59
N GLN A 528 -19.91 22.04 35.46
CA GLN A 528 -19.23 21.05 36.24
C GLN A 528 -17.91 20.60 35.56
N SER A 529 -16.94 20.23 36.40
CA SER A 529 -15.70 19.66 35.96
C SER A 529 -15.93 18.48 35.02
N ASN A 530 -15.13 18.37 33.97
CA ASN A 530 -15.36 17.49 32.85
C ASN A 530 -16.66 17.72 32.05
N GLY A 531 -17.45 18.72 32.44
CA GLY A 531 -18.62 19.20 31.70
C GLY A 531 -18.23 20.27 30.68
N GLN A 532 -19.23 20.97 30.17
CA GLN A 532 -19.05 22.10 29.25
C GLN A 532 -20.03 23.24 29.53
N VAL A 533 -19.66 24.42 29.10
CA VAL A 533 -20.54 25.61 29.07
C VAL A 533 -20.53 26.22 27.68
N VAL A 534 -21.63 26.85 27.28
CA VAL A 534 -21.79 27.40 25.93
C VAL A 534 -22.06 28.88 25.99
N PHE A 535 -21.18 29.68 25.45
CA PHE A 535 -21.33 31.13 25.30
C PHE A 535 -21.90 31.48 23.92
N PRO A 536 -23.01 32.19 23.83
CA PRO A 536 -23.44 32.75 22.57
C PRO A 536 -22.52 33.90 22.15
N LEU A 537 -22.18 33.93 20.89
CA LEU A 537 -21.35 34.94 20.24
C LEU A 537 -22.07 35.44 18.98
N THR A 538 -21.97 36.73 18.70
CA THR A 538 -22.39 37.31 17.43
C THR A 538 -21.23 38.08 16.81
N VAL A 539 -20.94 37.82 15.56
CA VAL A 539 -19.90 38.49 14.78
C VAL A 539 -20.55 39.30 13.68
N LYS A 540 -20.34 40.59 13.71
CA LYS A 540 -20.77 41.51 12.64
C LYS A 540 -19.56 41.96 11.84
N HIS A 541 -19.68 41.92 10.53
CA HIS A 541 -18.63 42.28 9.59
C HIS A 541 -19.01 43.46 8.73
N THR A 542 -18.02 44.35 8.49
CA THR A 542 -18.14 45.42 7.47
C THR A 542 -16.85 45.50 6.64
N GLY A 543 -16.97 45.67 5.35
CA GLY A 543 -15.84 45.73 4.42
C GLY A 543 -15.87 44.63 3.36
N ALA A 544 -14.73 44.32 2.81
CA ALA A 544 -14.62 43.27 1.82
C ALA A 544 -14.89 41.90 2.46
N ALA A 545 -15.61 40.99 1.77
CA ALA A 545 -16.02 39.70 2.33
C ALA A 545 -14.81 38.96 2.89
N THR A 546 -14.90 38.54 4.19
CA THR A 546 -13.82 37.83 4.88
C THR A 546 -14.38 36.91 5.97
N ALA A 547 -13.54 36.01 6.44
CA ALA A 547 -13.78 35.14 7.59
C ALA A 547 -12.88 35.55 8.76
N TYR A 548 -13.32 35.28 9.99
CA TYR A 548 -12.63 35.65 11.23
C TYR A 548 -12.33 34.40 12.05
N GLN A 549 -11.11 34.29 12.51
CA GLN A 549 -10.67 33.27 13.46
C GLN A 549 -11.25 33.55 14.85
N PHE A 550 -11.62 32.48 15.54
CA PHE A 550 -11.91 32.52 16.95
C PHE A 550 -10.69 32.13 17.78
N ALA A 551 -10.44 32.83 18.85
CA ALA A 551 -9.47 32.45 19.85
C ALA A 551 -10.08 32.63 21.26
N ALA A 552 -9.56 31.88 22.22
CA ALA A 552 -9.87 32.04 23.63
C ALA A 552 -8.58 32.14 24.44
N ASP A 553 -8.61 33.00 25.44
CA ASP A 553 -7.47 33.25 26.33
C ASP A 553 -7.92 33.51 27.76
N GLY A 554 -7.01 33.34 28.74
CA GLY A 554 -7.31 33.50 30.19
C GLY A 554 -7.11 34.91 30.69
N ASP A 555 -6.19 35.66 30.15
CA ASP A 555 -5.83 37.00 30.61
C ASP A 555 -6.17 38.13 29.61
N GLY A 556 -6.47 37.75 28.36
CA GLY A 556 -6.83 38.67 27.28
C GLY A 556 -5.64 39.28 26.54
N ASP A 557 -4.43 38.80 26.78
CA ASP A 557 -3.23 39.25 26.07
C ASP A 557 -3.14 38.62 24.66
N PHE A 558 -3.63 37.44 24.41
CA PHE A 558 -3.62 36.72 23.15
C PHE A 558 -2.26 36.63 22.42
N SER A 559 -1.19 37.15 23.04
CA SER A 559 0.17 36.97 22.53
C SER A 559 0.70 35.57 22.78
N LYS A 560 0.14 34.92 23.82
CA LYS A 560 0.26 33.51 24.14
C LYS A 560 -1.13 33.01 24.50
N LEU A 561 -1.64 32.06 23.77
CA LEU A 561 -2.95 31.48 24.09
C LEU A 561 -2.82 30.53 25.26
N GLU A 562 -3.14 31.00 26.46
CA GLU A 562 -3.13 30.22 27.69
C GLU A 562 -4.55 30.15 28.27
N LEU A 563 -5.18 29.00 28.12
CA LEU A 563 -6.52 28.79 28.70
C LEU A 563 -6.48 28.89 30.21
N PRO A 564 -7.48 29.51 30.87
CA PRO A 564 -7.54 29.67 32.30
C PRO A 564 -7.48 28.33 33.01
N THR A 565 -7.00 28.37 34.26
CA THR A 565 -7.04 27.20 35.17
C THR A 565 -8.46 26.62 35.22
N GLY A 566 -8.57 25.31 34.99
CA GLY A 566 -9.85 24.59 34.96
C GLY A 566 -10.53 24.48 33.60
N ILE A 567 -10.00 25.09 32.54
CA ILE A 567 -10.51 24.96 31.17
C ILE A 567 -9.59 24.03 30.37
N ALA A 568 -10.20 23.00 29.75
CA ALA A 568 -9.48 22.01 28.96
C ALA A 568 -9.34 22.45 27.49
N SER A 569 -10.43 22.93 26.92
CA SER A 569 -10.47 23.39 25.53
C SER A 569 -11.65 24.34 25.31
N VAL A 570 -11.57 25.11 24.23
CA VAL A 570 -12.68 25.91 23.72
C VAL A 570 -12.88 25.50 22.26
N ARG A 571 -14.14 25.26 21.90
CA ARG A 571 -14.55 24.95 20.52
C ARG A 571 -15.65 25.90 20.09
N TYR A 572 -15.70 26.22 18.83
CA TYR A 572 -16.67 27.17 18.29
C TYR A 572 -17.59 26.48 17.30
N PHE A 573 -18.84 26.94 17.26
CA PHE A 573 -19.88 26.37 16.39
C PHE A 573 -20.62 27.49 15.68
N ASP A 574 -21.05 27.26 14.42
CA ASP A 574 -22.05 28.11 13.79
C ASP A 574 -23.40 27.93 14.47
N SER A 575 -24.27 28.92 14.40
CA SER A 575 -25.60 28.82 14.99
C SER A 575 -26.62 29.59 14.15
N THR A 576 -27.83 29.04 14.08
CA THR A 576 -29.00 29.74 13.55
C THR A 576 -29.77 30.46 14.66
N ALA A 577 -29.50 30.11 15.93
CA ALA A 577 -30.11 30.71 17.11
C ALA A 577 -29.08 31.58 17.87
N ALA A 578 -29.43 32.84 18.10
CA ALA A 578 -28.53 33.81 18.76
C ALA A 578 -28.24 33.47 20.26
N ASP A 579 -28.98 32.55 20.85
CA ASP A 579 -28.84 32.09 22.25
C ASP A 579 -28.07 30.76 22.36
N CYS A 580 -27.59 30.20 21.25
CA CYS A 580 -26.96 28.88 21.18
C CYS A 580 -27.82 27.71 21.67
N SER A 581 -29.15 27.88 21.66
CA SER A 581 -30.07 26.76 21.87
C SER A 581 -29.94 25.69 20.80
N THR A 582 -29.31 26.01 19.67
CA THR A 582 -28.96 25.10 18.56
C THR A 582 -27.51 25.34 18.13
N LEU A 583 -26.68 24.33 18.29
CA LEU A 583 -25.34 24.33 17.73
C LEU A 583 -25.37 23.77 16.32
N GLY A 584 -24.71 24.43 15.40
CA GLY A 584 -24.52 23.97 14.04
C GLY A 584 -23.24 23.12 13.90
N ASN A 585 -22.46 23.37 12.85
CA ASN A 585 -21.18 22.70 12.67
C ASN A 585 -20.12 23.28 13.58
N GLU A 586 -19.20 22.44 14.05
CA GLU A 586 -17.98 22.93 14.65
C GLU A 586 -17.18 23.70 13.63
N ILE A 587 -16.76 24.87 14.03
CA ILE A 587 -16.01 25.81 13.22
C ILE A 587 -14.79 26.28 13.98
N GLY A 588 -13.79 26.63 13.31
CA GLY A 588 -12.71 27.33 13.90
C GLY A 588 -12.68 28.80 13.50
N GLN A 589 -13.36 29.21 12.44
CA GLN A 589 -13.61 30.61 12.04
C GLN A 589 -15.04 30.78 11.53
N THR A 590 -15.44 32.04 11.34
CA THR A 590 -16.72 32.35 10.73
C THR A 590 -16.75 31.85 9.30
N ARG A 591 -17.96 31.59 8.75
CA ARG A 591 -18.08 31.55 7.29
C ARG A 591 -17.62 32.89 6.69
N LEU A 592 -17.43 32.91 5.40
CA LEU A 592 -17.17 34.19 4.69
C LEU A 592 -18.33 35.14 4.92
N LEU A 593 -18.11 36.20 5.69
CA LEU A 593 -19.10 37.25 5.96
C LEU A 593 -18.97 38.36 4.92
N LYS A 594 -20.11 38.79 4.37
CA LYS A 594 -20.21 39.87 3.43
C LYS A 594 -20.39 41.20 4.15
N ASN A 595 -20.16 42.29 3.47
CA ASN A 595 -20.31 43.62 4.03
C ASN A 595 -21.67 43.85 4.69
N GLY A 596 -21.66 44.26 5.97
CA GLY A 596 -22.85 44.51 6.78
C GLY A 596 -23.50 43.25 7.36
N GLU A 597 -22.92 42.07 7.12
CA GLU A 597 -23.47 40.80 7.59
C GLU A 597 -23.16 40.56 9.07
N SER A 598 -24.17 40.06 9.79
CA SER A 598 -24.08 39.63 11.18
C SER A 598 -24.49 38.16 11.30
N GLN A 599 -23.72 37.34 12.05
CA GLN A 599 -23.96 35.91 12.22
C GLN A 599 -23.75 35.48 13.65
N ALA A 600 -24.65 34.63 14.15
CA ALA A 600 -24.54 34.00 15.45
C ALA A 600 -23.58 32.80 15.42
N TYR A 601 -22.77 32.69 16.48
CA TYR A 601 -21.83 31.60 16.75
C TYR A 601 -21.90 31.19 18.22
N CYS A 602 -21.34 30.05 18.56
CA CYS A 602 -21.32 29.55 19.92
C CYS A 602 -19.91 29.12 20.30
N ALA A 603 -19.44 29.52 21.48
CA ALA A 603 -18.21 29.02 22.05
C ALA A 603 -18.53 27.95 23.10
N VAL A 604 -18.21 26.70 22.81
CA VAL A 604 -18.34 25.56 23.72
C VAL A 604 -17.03 25.42 24.48
N VAL A 605 -17.06 25.70 25.79
CA VAL A 605 -15.90 25.64 26.65
C VAL A 605 -15.93 24.32 27.42
N LYS A 606 -15.00 23.43 27.16
CA LYS A 606 -14.79 22.16 27.88
C LYS A 606 -13.99 22.42 29.14
N LEU A 607 -14.51 21.90 30.26
CA LEU A 607 -13.87 22.05 31.57
C LEU A 607 -12.94 20.88 31.86
N LYS A 608 -11.80 21.12 32.48
CA LYS A 608 -10.84 20.08 32.86
C LYS A 608 -11.48 19.07 33.82
N ASN A 609 -10.99 17.89 33.72
CA ASN A 609 -11.24 16.79 34.64
C ASN A 609 -10.33 16.96 35.83
N ASP A 610 -10.71 16.85 37.08
CA ASP A 610 -9.88 17.02 38.30
C ASP A 610 -9.68 18.48 38.78
N THR A 611 -10.42 19.42 38.25
CA THR A 611 -10.30 20.81 38.74
C THR A 611 -11.04 21.01 40.08
N ALA A 612 -10.37 21.61 41.06
CA ALA A 612 -11.02 22.10 42.28
C ALA A 612 -12.07 23.16 41.90
N THR A 613 -13.10 23.30 42.74
CA THR A 613 -14.11 24.33 42.54
C THR A 613 -13.49 25.71 42.36
N LEU A 614 -13.75 26.33 41.24
CA LEU A 614 -13.27 27.66 40.88
C LEU A 614 -14.46 28.60 40.60
N THR A 615 -14.34 29.87 41.03
CA THR A 615 -15.40 30.86 40.82
C THR A 615 -14.87 32.04 40.00
N ASN A 616 -15.69 32.55 39.11
CA ASN A 616 -15.45 33.75 38.33
C ASN A 616 -14.11 33.69 37.51
N VAL A 617 -13.80 32.52 36.97
CA VAL A 617 -12.62 32.34 36.13
C VAL A 617 -12.82 33.12 34.83
N PRO A 618 -11.97 34.11 34.53
CA PRO A 618 -12.13 34.92 33.34
C PRO A 618 -11.76 34.11 32.10
N ILE A 619 -12.53 34.30 31.01
CA ILE A 619 -12.21 33.80 29.69
C ILE A 619 -12.47 34.91 28.69
N TYR A 620 -11.50 35.14 27.83
CA TYR A 620 -11.61 36.11 26.76
C TYR A 620 -11.79 35.39 25.45
N PHE A 621 -12.77 35.81 24.67
CA PHE A 621 -12.93 35.40 23.28
C PHE A 621 -12.45 36.51 22.36
N LYS A 622 -11.81 36.13 21.27
CA LYS A 622 -11.35 37.04 20.24
C LYS A 622 -11.80 36.53 18.88
N VAL A 623 -12.20 37.44 18.02
CA VAL A 623 -12.31 37.19 16.58
C VAL A 623 -11.26 38.04 15.88
N SER A 624 -10.55 37.49 14.91
CA SER A 624 -9.52 38.22 14.19
C SER A 624 -9.39 37.74 12.76
N SER A 625 -9.16 38.67 11.84
CA SER A 625 -8.72 38.31 10.48
C SER A 625 -7.21 38.22 10.43
N ALA A 626 -6.66 37.13 9.89
CA ALA A 626 -5.22 36.99 9.73
C ALA A 626 -4.59 38.07 8.83
N THR A 627 -5.38 38.65 7.94
CA THR A 627 -4.96 39.70 7.00
C THR A 627 -4.74 41.05 7.68
N TYR A 628 -5.38 41.32 8.82
CA TYR A 628 -5.46 42.63 9.47
C TYR A 628 -5.13 42.58 10.96
N GLN A 629 -4.29 41.65 11.39
CA GLN A 629 -3.86 41.55 12.79
C GLN A 629 -3.01 42.73 13.26
N ASP A 630 -2.51 43.57 12.37
CA ASP A 630 -1.48 44.53 12.70
C ASP A 630 -2.03 45.90 12.92
N THR A 631 -1.79 46.47 14.08
CA THR A 631 -1.71 47.88 14.46
C THR A 631 -2.96 48.74 14.48
N ASN A 632 -4.09 48.33 13.92
CA ASN A 632 -5.33 49.09 14.01
C ASN A 632 -6.55 48.19 14.17
N THR A 633 -7.16 48.33 15.24
CA THR A 633 -8.52 48.07 15.69
C THR A 633 -9.61 47.56 14.72
N ALA A 634 -9.35 47.44 13.43
CA ALA A 634 -10.35 47.12 12.43
C ALA A 634 -10.47 45.61 12.11
N GLY A 635 -9.40 44.84 12.26
CA GLY A 635 -9.33 43.42 11.89
C GLY A 635 -9.55 42.42 13.00
N PHE A 636 -9.78 42.85 14.24
CA PHE A 636 -10.08 41.99 15.36
C PHE A 636 -11.00 42.64 16.38
N ASP A 637 -11.68 41.85 17.20
CA ASP A 637 -12.41 42.28 18.37
C ASP A 637 -12.34 41.25 19.51
N THR A 638 -12.49 41.70 20.77
CA THR A 638 -12.31 40.87 21.95
C THR A 638 -13.45 41.03 22.96
N LEU A 639 -13.84 39.95 23.64
CA LEU A 639 -14.97 39.90 24.54
C LEU A 639 -14.62 39.12 25.81
N LYS A 640 -14.70 39.75 27.02
CA LYS A 640 -14.48 39.09 28.30
C LYS A 640 -15.76 38.43 28.86
N ASN A 641 -15.65 37.16 29.20
CA ASN A 641 -16.65 36.36 29.87
C ASN A 641 -16.07 35.69 31.12
N ALA A 642 -16.87 34.91 31.89
CA ALA A 642 -16.39 34.20 33.07
C ALA A 642 -17.09 32.86 33.28
N ILE A 643 -16.47 31.94 34.05
CA ILE A 643 -16.97 30.59 34.32
C ILE A 643 -16.72 30.17 35.78
N ASN A 644 -17.64 29.35 36.34
CA ASN A 644 -17.52 28.66 37.61
C ASN A 644 -17.48 27.13 37.42
N ILE A 645 -16.62 26.33 38.10
CA ILE A 645 -16.28 24.88 37.76
C ILE A 645 -16.16 23.88 38.95
N ASP A 646 -16.43 22.59 38.76
CA ASP A 646 -16.35 21.39 39.69
C ASP A 646 -15.76 20.04 39.07
N THR A 647 -15.18 18.96 39.66
CA THR A 647 -14.03 18.01 39.37
C THR A 647 -14.11 16.59 38.69
N LEU A 648 -12.98 15.89 38.07
CA LEU A 648 -12.59 14.43 37.86
C LEU A 648 -11.56 13.87 36.77
N ASN A 649 -11.11 12.54 36.47
CA ASN A 649 -9.87 11.86 35.93
C ASN A 649 -9.72 10.75 34.82
N ALA A 650 -8.49 10.17 34.48
CA ALA A 650 -7.93 9.52 33.24
C ALA A 650 -6.88 8.33 33.25
N VAL A 651 -6.17 7.69 32.32
CA VAL A 651 -5.62 7.29 30.98
C VAL A 651 -4.90 5.90 30.78
N GLY A 652 -4.52 5.41 29.61
CA GLY A 652 -4.03 4.33 29.05
C GLY A 652 -3.24 3.51 28.07
N THR A 653 -3.58 2.40 27.40
CA THR A 653 -2.76 1.54 26.50
C THR A 653 -3.49 0.64 25.51
N VAL A 654 -4.62 0.96 24.98
CA VAL A 654 -5.43 0.21 24.01
C VAL A 654 -5.92 1.21 22.98
N SER A 655 -6.13 0.83 21.71
CA SER A 655 -6.75 1.71 20.72
C SER A 655 -8.24 1.40 20.58
N PHE A 656 -9.03 2.45 20.45
CA PHE A 656 -10.47 2.40 20.20
C PHE A 656 -10.81 3.30 19.02
N ASP A 657 -10.83 2.74 17.83
CA ASP A 657 -10.89 3.41 16.55
C ASP A 657 -12.06 2.93 15.66
N PRO A 658 -12.39 3.65 14.60
CA PRO A 658 -11.97 5.00 14.19
C PRO A 658 -12.89 6.10 14.73
N ASP A 659 -12.49 7.37 14.60
CA ASP A 659 -13.39 8.52 14.67
C ASP A 659 -14.35 8.51 13.49
N LEU A 660 -15.66 8.69 13.74
CA LEU A 660 -16.67 8.53 12.71
C LEU A 660 -17.56 9.76 12.56
N ARG A 661 -18.14 9.90 11.37
CA ARG A 661 -19.08 10.99 11.06
C ARG A 661 -20.34 10.41 10.42
N GLY A 662 -21.48 10.95 10.83
CA GLY A 662 -22.75 10.49 10.30
C GLY A 662 -23.87 11.52 10.38
N GLN A 663 -25.01 11.13 9.84
CA GLN A 663 -26.21 11.95 9.81
C GLN A 663 -27.36 11.20 10.47
N ILE A 664 -28.25 11.94 11.12
CA ILE A 664 -29.39 11.41 11.85
C ILE A 664 -30.60 12.32 11.66
N THR A 665 -31.78 11.74 11.60
CA THR A 665 -33.00 12.53 11.63
C THR A 665 -33.41 12.85 13.07
N PRO A 666 -34.16 13.92 13.34
CA PRO A 666 -34.72 14.16 14.68
C PRO A 666 -35.46 12.94 15.24
N GLY A 667 -35.11 12.50 16.46
CA GLY A 667 -35.61 11.28 17.08
C GLY A 667 -35.13 9.97 16.47
N GLY A 668 -34.28 10.03 15.45
CA GLY A 668 -33.72 8.87 14.77
C GLY A 668 -32.56 8.22 15.55
N THR A 669 -32.05 7.13 15.01
CA THR A 669 -30.86 6.43 15.52
C THR A 669 -29.82 6.26 14.43
N ILE A 670 -28.55 6.31 14.81
CA ILE A 670 -27.41 5.93 13.97
C ILE A 670 -26.54 4.92 14.74
N VAL A 671 -25.91 4.00 14.04
CA VAL A 671 -24.96 3.07 14.64
C VAL A 671 -23.58 3.33 14.07
N TYR A 672 -22.64 3.63 14.91
CA TYR A 672 -21.21 3.73 14.61
C TYR A 672 -20.53 2.41 14.94
N THR A 673 -19.57 2.03 14.11
CA THR A 673 -18.83 0.76 14.28
C THR A 673 -17.41 1.06 14.64
N HIS A 674 -17.04 0.82 15.88
CA HIS A 674 -15.67 0.96 16.39
C HIS A 674 -15.02 -0.40 16.54
N THR A 675 -13.70 -0.40 16.51
CA THR A 675 -12.89 -1.56 16.83
C THR A 675 -11.97 -1.23 17.97
N LEU A 676 -12.03 -2.03 19.03
CA LEU A 676 -11.10 -1.94 20.13
C LEU A 676 -9.96 -2.93 19.89
N TYR A 677 -8.74 -2.41 19.80
CA TYR A 677 -7.52 -3.18 19.60
C TYR A 677 -6.75 -3.31 20.91
N ASN A 678 -6.42 -4.53 21.29
CA ASN A 678 -5.47 -4.79 22.35
C ASN A 678 -4.10 -5.10 21.75
N TYR A 679 -3.20 -4.12 21.73
CA TYR A 679 -1.82 -4.30 21.24
C TYR A 679 -0.88 -4.95 22.25
N THR A 680 -1.34 -5.23 23.46
CA THR A 680 -0.49 -5.87 24.45
C THR A 680 -0.29 -7.36 24.17
N LYS A 681 0.86 -7.90 24.54
CA LYS A 681 1.17 -9.34 24.40
C LYS A 681 0.45 -10.21 25.43
N THR A 682 -0.46 -9.64 26.23
CA THR A 682 -1.27 -10.32 27.24
C THR A 682 -2.73 -9.93 27.08
N ALA A 683 -3.64 -10.83 27.44
CA ALA A 683 -5.05 -10.50 27.53
C ALA A 683 -5.27 -9.39 28.56
N LEU A 684 -6.24 -8.51 28.31
CA LEU A 684 -6.62 -7.51 29.31
C LEU A 684 -7.25 -8.22 30.52
N THR A 685 -6.97 -7.71 31.70
CA THR A 685 -7.47 -8.28 32.96
C THR A 685 -8.25 -7.21 33.75
N GLY A 686 -9.28 -7.63 34.51
CA GLY A 686 -10.14 -6.72 35.26
C GLY A 686 -11.34 -6.22 34.48
N SER A 687 -11.89 -5.11 34.92
CA SER A 687 -13.08 -4.48 34.30
C SER A 687 -12.73 -3.13 33.70
N TYR A 688 -13.41 -2.81 32.61
CA TYR A 688 -13.27 -1.58 31.83
C TYR A 688 -14.63 -0.89 31.68
N GLN A 689 -14.62 0.34 31.20
CA GLN A 689 -15.80 1.16 31.01
C GLN A 689 -15.71 1.90 29.66
N LEU A 690 -16.86 2.07 29.00
CA LEU A 690 -17.07 3.06 27.94
C LEU A 690 -17.84 4.23 28.51
N VAL A 691 -17.23 5.40 28.51
CA VAL A 691 -17.87 6.62 28.99
C VAL A 691 -18.04 7.59 27.85
N THR A 692 -19.28 7.78 27.43
CA THR A 692 -19.63 8.72 26.35
C THR A 692 -20.00 10.08 26.92
N GLN A 693 -19.49 11.10 26.29
CA GLN A 693 -19.85 12.48 26.53
C GLN A 693 -20.33 13.10 25.22
N HIS A 694 -21.63 13.35 25.14
CA HIS A 694 -22.24 14.13 24.07
C HIS A 694 -22.10 15.62 24.38
N ASP A 695 -21.78 16.41 23.38
CA ASP A 695 -21.75 17.88 23.56
C ASP A 695 -23.13 18.52 23.42
N GLN A 696 -24.11 17.75 22.88
CA GLN A 696 -25.50 18.20 22.78
C GLN A 696 -26.41 17.49 23.80
N PRO A 697 -27.35 18.23 24.44
CA PRO A 697 -28.26 17.62 25.38
C PRO A 697 -29.28 16.71 24.67
N GLY A 698 -29.58 15.57 25.31
CA GLY A 698 -30.62 14.66 24.87
C GLY A 698 -30.16 13.61 23.85
N PHE A 699 -28.92 13.70 23.35
CA PHE A 699 -28.30 12.58 22.65
C PHE A 699 -27.93 11.49 23.66
N THR A 700 -28.04 10.23 23.23
CA THR A 700 -27.68 9.08 24.06
C THR A 700 -26.99 8.02 23.21
N SER A 701 -26.03 7.31 23.82
CA SER A 701 -25.34 6.17 23.21
C SER A 701 -25.63 4.88 23.95
N THR A 702 -25.87 3.82 23.20
CA THR A 702 -26.03 2.45 23.72
C THR A 702 -25.04 1.55 22.95
N TYR A 703 -24.38 0.65 23.67
CA TYR A 703 -23.29 -0.15 23.12
C TYR A 703 -23.69 -1.60 22.95
N TYR A 704 -23.20 -2.22 21.87
CA TYR A 704 -23.41 -3.64 21.59
C TYR A 704 -22.09 -4.27 21.14
N LEU A 705 -21.91 -5.53 21.51
CA LEU A 705 -20.81 -6.35 21.04
C LEU A 705 -21.23 -7.04 19.75
N ASP A 706 -20.41 -6.98 18.70
CA ASP A 706 -20.58 -7.78 17.49
C ASP A 706 -20.36 -9.26 17.82
N SER A 707 -21.43 -9.92 18.31
CA SER A 707 -21.32 -11.26 18.90
C SER A 707 -21.17 -12.37 17.86
N ASN A 708 -21.62 -12.12 16.62
CA ASN A 708 -21.52 -13.06 15.51
C ASN A 708 -20.36 -12.71 14.55
N ALA A 709 -19.62 -11.64 14.84
CA ALA A 709 -18.50 -11.12 14.07
C ALA A 709 -18.82 -10.83 12.60
N ASN A 710 -20.09 -10.53 12.29
CA ASN A 710 -20.51 -10.22 10.91
C ASN A 710 -20.35 -8.74 10.53
N GLY A 711 -20.03 -7.88 11.50
CA GLY A 711 -19.83 -6.44 11.33
C GLY A 711 -21.08 -5.63 11.00
N GLN A 712 -22.26 -6.22 11.14
CA GLN A 712 -23.54 -5.56 10.96
C GLN A 712 -24.29 -5.56 12.30
N PHE A 713 -24.82 -4.42 12.68
CA PHE A 713 -25.65 -4.34 13.86
C PHE A 713 -27.01 -5.04 13.61
N ASP A 714 -27.24 -6.15 14.29
CA ASP A 714 -28.47 -6.94 14.17
C ASP A 714 -28.99 -7.47 15.53
N SER A 715 -30.04 -8.29 15.48
CA SER A 715 -30.68 -8.82 16.69
C SER A 715 -29.86 -9.88 17.44
N THR A 716 -28.76 -10.35 16.88
CA THR A 716 -27.87 -11.34 17.51
C THR A 716 -26.78 -10.68 18.34
N ASP A 717 -26.59 -9.35 18.19
CA ASP A 717 -25.61 -8.59 18.92
C ASP A 717 -25.97 -8.40 20.38
N THR A 718 -25.00 -8.62 21.24
CA THR A 718 -25.23 -8.58 22.68
C THR A 718 -25.11 -7.16 23.21
N LEU A 719 -26.12 -6.69 23.94
CA LEU A 719 -26.04 -5.44 24.66
C LEU A 719 -24.87 -5.44 25.61
N LEU A 720 -23.98 -4.45 25.46
CA LEU A 720 -22.79 -4.29 26.30
C LEU A 720 -23.11 -3.35 27.48
N ASP A 721 -22.82 -3.78 28.69
CA ASP A 721 -22.88 -2.86 29.84
C ASP A 721 -21.65 -1.94 29.78
N PRO A 722 -21.83 -0.65 29.45
CA PRO A 722 -20.70 0.27 29.31
C PRO A 722 -20.00 0.58 30.64
N THR A 723 -20.59 0.22 31.78
CA THR A 723 -20.04 0.49 33.10
C THR A 723 -19.16 -0.66 33.64
N ASN A 724 -19.28 -1.86 33.07
CA ASN A 724 -18.59 -3.05 33.55
C ASN A 724 -18.26 -4.04 32.42
N ILE A 725 -17.30 -3.69 31.60
CA ILE A 725 -16.86 -4.52 30.48
C ILE A 725 -15.74 -5.45 30.95
N SER A 726 -15.91 -6.75 30.83
CA SER A 726 -14.86 -7.72 31.21
C SER A 726 -13.64 -7.62 30.30
N GLY A 727 -12.45 -7.51 30.91
CA GLY A 727 -11.19 -7.57 30.18
C GLY A 727 -10.96 -8.86 29.40
N SER A 728 -11.64 -9.97 29.80
CA SER A 728 -11.56 -11.25 29.07
C SER A 728 -12.12 -11.21 27.65
N LEU A 729 -12.90 -10.18 27.30
CA LEU A 729 -13.34 -9.93 25.93
C LEU A 729 -12.20 -9.50 25.00
N PHE A 730 -11.03 -9.11 25.54
CA PHE A 730 -9.91 -8.55 24.80
C PHE A 730 -8.64 -9.41 24.98
N PRO A 731 -8.54 -10.55 24.28
CA PRO A 731 -7.34 -11.40 24.30
C PRO A 731 -6.09 -10.61 23.87
N ALA A 732 -4.91 -11.17 24.11
CA ALA A 732 -3.65 -10.61 23.64
C ALA A 732 -3.69 -10.41 22.11
N THR A 733 -3.18 -9.28 21.61
CA THR A 733 -3.08 -8.98 20.17
C THR A 733 -4.40 -9.21 19.41
N SER A 734 -5.53 -8.85 20.03
CA SER A 734 -6.87 -9.06 19.45
C SER A 734 -7.57 -7.76 19.12
N GLN A 735 -8.57 -7.87 18.26
CA GLN A 735 -9.52 -6.82 17.94
C GLN A 735 -10.94 -7.26 18.30
N VAL A 736 -11.74 -6.36 18.84
CA VAL A 736 -13.14 -6.60 19.19
C VAL A 736 -13.97 -5.45 18.65
N ARG A 737 -15.03 -5.78 17.89
CA ARG A 737 -15.91 -4.76 17.31
C ARG A 737 -17.03 -4.42 18.27
N ILE A 738 -17.27 -3.12 18.43
CA ILE A 738 -18.29 -2.55 19.30
C ILE A 738 -19.16 -1.60 18.48
N PHE A 739 -20.47 -1.77 18.53
CA PHE A 739 -21.41 -0.86 17.92
C PHE A 739 -21.86 0.19 18.95
N ALA A 740 -21.66 1.48 18.63
CA ALA A 740 -22.21 2.60 19.37
C ALA A 740 -23.49 3.09 18.67
N LYS A 741 -24.65 2.74 19.22
CA LYS A 741 -25.94 3.19 18.73
C LYS A 741 -26.30 4.52 19.37
N VAL A 742 -26.19 5.59 18.59
CA VAL A 742 -26.53 6.95 19.00
C VAL A 742 -27.98 7.25 18.64
N GLN A 743 -28.72 7.87 19.56
CA GLN A 743 -30.07 8.36 19.34
C GLN A 743 -30.13 9.87 19.57
N SER A 744 -30.68 10.60 18.59
CA SER A 744 -30.94 12.02 18.73
C SER A 744 -32.24 12.28 19.45
N PRO A 745 -32.40 13.41 20.18
CA PRO A 745 -33.72 13.80 20.72
C PRO A 745 -34.74 14.07 19.59
N ALA A 746 -35.99 13.76 19.82
CA ALA A 746 -37.08 14.01 18.85
C ALA A 746 -37.26 15.51 18.53
N SER A 747 -36.81 16.38 19.43
CA SER A 747 -36.83 17.83 19.26
C SER A 747 -35.53 18.41 18.68
N ALA A 748 -34.58 17.57 18.30
CA ALA A 748 -33.30 18.05 17.75
C ALA A 748 -33.58 18.83 16.45
N PRO A 749 -33.18 20.11 16.35
CA PRO A 749 -33.34 20.88 15.14
C PRO A 749 -32.42 20.39 14.02
N VAL A 750 -32.91 20.48 12.79
CA VAL A 750 -32.08 20.21 11.60
C VAL A 750 -30.89 21.18 11.56
N GLY A 751 -29.69 20.66 11.33
CA GLY A 751 -28.44 21.42 11.37
C GLY A 751 -27.65 21.25 12.67
N MET A 752 -28.28 20.77 13.76
CA MET A 752 -27.57 20.46 15.02
C MET A 752 -26.48 19.41 14.76
N VAL A 753 -25.33 19.61 15.40
CA VAL A 753 -24.21 18.66 15.37
C VAL A 753 -23.92 18.23 16.78
N ASP A 754 -23.93 16.94 17.04
CA ASP A 754 -23.50 16.32 18.28
C ASP A 754 -22.10 15.71 18.09
N THR A 755 -21.20 16.00 19.02
CA THR A 755 -19.89 15.37 19.11
C THR A 755 -19.85 14.47 20.34
N ALA A 756 -19.89 13.17 20.10
CA ALA A 756 -19.79 12.16 21.16
C ALA A 756 -18.32 11.79 21.37
N SER A 757 -17.73 12.15 22.50
CA SER A 757 -16.42 11.65 22.92
C SER A 757 -16.64 10.36 23.72
N ILE A 758 -16.16 9.24 23.17
CA ILE A 758 -16.31 7.90 23.75
C ILE A 758 -14.97 7.46 24.33
N GLN A 759 -14.86 7.45 25.65
CA GLN A 759 -13.64 7.08 26.35
C GLN A 759 -13.69 5.62 26.80
N PHE A 760 -12.72 4.83 26.37
CA PHE A 760 -12.48 3.51 26.93
C PHE A 760 -11.54 3.63 28.13
N LYS A 761 -12.00 3.19 29.31
CA LYS A 761 -11.33 3.38 30.61
C LYS A 761 -11.17 2.10 31.39
N THR A 762 -10.17 2.08 32.29
CA THR A 762 -10.15 1.08 33.37
C THR A 762 -11.28 1.35 34.40
N SER A 763 -11.66 0.36 35.17
CA SER A 763 -12.61 0.52 36.28
C SER A 763 -12.17 1.52 37.35
N THR A 764 -10.88 1.85 37.41
CA THR A 764 -10.30 2.88 38.30
C THR A 764 -10.35 4.28 37.70
N GLY A 765 -10.90 4.43 36.49
CA GLY A 765 -11.10 5.71 35.81
C GLY A 765 -9.98 6.14 34.85
N THR A 766 -8.93 5.33 34.67
CA THR A 766 -7.84 5.61 33.74
C THR A 766 -8.32 5.45 32.30
N VAL A 767 -8.42 6.51 31.51
CA VAL A 767 -8.76 6.46 30.07
C VAL A 767 -7.63 5.77 29.31
N LEU A 768 -7.97 4.81 28.49
CA LEU A 768 -7.01 4.05 27.69
C LEU A 768 -6.95 4.60 26.27
N ASP A 769 -8.10 4.99 25.74
CA ASP A 769 -8.21 5.65 24.45
C ASP A 769 -9.57 6.35 24.34
N THR A 770 -9.73 7.18 23.29
CA THR A 770 -10.93 7.98 23.05
C THR A 770 -11.24 8.02 21.56
N ALA A 771 -12.41 7.54 21.16
CA ALA A 771 -12.96 7.77 19.83
C ALA A 771 -13.94 8.96 19.85
N THR A 772 -14.04 9.65 18.71
CA THR A 772 -14.92 10.81 18.56
C THR A 772 -15.90 10.58 17.40
N ASP A 773 -17.21 10.56 17.71
CA ASP A 773 -18.25 10.48 16.70
C ASP A 773 -18.97 11.83 16.52
N ILE A 774 -19.02 12.30 15.29
CA ILE A 774 -19.72 13.54 14.95
C ILE A 774 -21.01 13.21 14.22
N THR A 775 -22.15 13.52 14.86
CA THR A 775 -23.49 13.23 14.36
C THR A 775 -24.22 14.52 13.99
N ARG A 776 -24.52 14.72 12.72
CA ARG A 776 -25.31 15.87 12.27
C ARG A 776 -26.77 15.53 12.12
N VAL A 777 -27.65 16.34 12.68
CA VAL A 777 -29.10 16.23 12.49
C VAL A 777 -29.51 16.84 11.14
N THR A 778 -30.12 16.04 10.28
CA THR A 778 -30.51 16.42 8.92
C THR A 778 -31.90 15.94 8.57
N THR A 779 -32.51 16.47 7.51
CA THR A 779 -33.71 15.91 6.92
C THR A 779 -33.44 14.68 6.07
N THR A 780 -32.16 14.49 5.68
CA THR A 780 -31.66 13.34 4.94
C THR A 780 -30.69 12.55 5.83
N GLN A 781 -30.65 11.25 5.64
CA GLN A 781 -29.69 10.39 6.35
C GLN A 781 -29.10 9.39 5.36
N LEU A 782 -27.90 9.70 4.86
CA LEU A 782 -27.17 8.82 3.96
C LEU A 782 -26.18 7.97 4.74
N ARG A 783 -26.18 6.67 4.48
CA ARG A 783 -25.18 5.73 5.00
C ARG A 783 -24.48 4.97 3.89
N LEU A 784 -23.19 4.80 4.06
CA LEU A 784 -22.38 3.89 3.27
C LEU A 784 -21.88 2.75 4.15
N TYR A 785 -22.13 1.52 3.69
CA TYR A 785 -21.55 0.32 4.28
C TYR A 785 -20.73 -0.39 3.23
N LYS A 786 -19.55 -0.86 3.62
CA LYS A 786 -18.73 -1.68 2.76
C LYS A 786 -18.59 -3.08 3.37
N PHE A 787 -18.83 -4.07 2.54
CA PHE A 787 -18.73 -5.48 2.88
C PHE A 787 -17.76 -6.17 1.92
N GLN A 788 -17.20 -7.27 2.37
CA GLN A 788 -16.36 -8.12 1.55
C GLN A 788 -16.72 -9.60 1.73
N ALA A 789 -16.50 -10.39 0.68
CA ALA A 789 -16.71 -11.84 0.69
C ALA A 789 -15.58 -12.51 -0.10
N LYS A 790 -15.23 -13.74 0.26
CA LYS A 790 -14.30 -14.56 -0.53
C LYS A 790 -15.01 -15.09 -1.78
N ASP A 791 -14.24 -15.21 -2.84
CA ASP A 791 -14.54 -15.95 -4.06
C ASP A 791 -13.26 -16.76 -4.38
N ASP A 792 -13.22 -17.94 -3.84
CA ASP A 792 -11.99 -18.76 -3.79
C ASP A 792 -11.56 -19.25 -5.17
N ASP A 793 -12.52 -19.51 -6.07
CA ASP A 793 -12.25 -19.96 -7.43
C ASP A 793 -12.32 -18.84 -8.49
N CYS A 794 -12.58 -17.61 -8.07
CA CYS A 794 -12.73 -16.42 -8.93
C CYS A 794 -13.79 -16.60 -10.03
N ASN A 795 -14.95 -17.15 -9.68
CA ASN A 795 -16.08 -17.34 -10.61
C ASN A 795 -17.10 -16.18 -10.56
N GLY A 796 -16.94 -15.22 -9.66
CA GLY A 796 -17.84 -14.07 -9.44
C GLY A 796 -19.01 -14.36 -8.52
N GLN A 797 -19.02 -15.52 -7.84
CA GLN A 797 -19.97 -15.86 -6.80
C GLN A 797 -19.26 -15.90 -5.45
N ALA A 798 -19.91 -15.38 -4.42
CA ALA A 798 -19.33 -15.36 -3.09
C ALA A 798 -19.37 -16.77 -2.46
N ASP A 799 -18.19 -17.29 -2.10
CA ASP A 799 -18.03 -18.56 -1.37
C ASP A 799 -18.19 -18.38 0.15
N SER A 800 -18.24 -17.14 0.61
CA SER A 800 -18.52 -16.79 2.00
C SER A 800 -19.66 -15.77 2.08
N SER A 801 -20.23 -15.60 3.28
CA SER A 801 -21.16 -14.49 3.51
C SER A 801 -20.41 -13.15 3.45
N TYR A 802 -21.08 -12.10 2.95
CA TYR A 802 -20.54 -10.74 2.99
C TYR A 802 -20.37 -10.28 4.45
N THR A 803 -19.21 -9.78 4.80
CA THR A 803 -18.84 -9.35 6.15
C THR A 803 -18.05 -8.04 6.12
N THR A 804 -18.02 -7.33 7.23
CA THR A 804 -17.08 -6.22 7.46
C THR A 804 -15.83 -6.70 8.22
N SER A 805 -15.83 -7.95 8.69
CA SER A 805 -14.66 -8.55 9.36
C SER A 805 -13.51 -8.75 8.40
N GLY A 806 -12.28 -8.81 8.94
CA GLY A 806 -11.09 -9.14 8.17
C GLY A 806 -11.22 -10.51 7.49
N LEU A 807 -10.80 -10.59 6.23
CA LEU A 807 -10.67 -11.83 5.47
C LEU A 807 -9.19 -12.19 5.32
N THR A 808 -8.94 -13.42 4.94
CA THR A 808 -7.63 -13.89 4.54
C THR A 808 -7.70 -14.45 3.13
N ILE A 809 -6.78 -14.05 2.25
CA ILE A 809 -6.68 -14.55 0.87
C ILE A 809 -5.25 -14.95 0.54
N GLY A 810 -5.11 -15.79 -0.46
CA GLY A 810 -3.83 -16.29 -0.95
C GLY A 810 -3.94 -16.77 -2.40
N ARG A 811 -3.21 -17.81 -2.73
CA ARG A 811 -3.29 -18.47 -4.04
C ARG A 811 -4.00 -19.81 -3.93
N ASN A 812 -4.73 -20.16 -4.98
CA ASN A 812 -5.30 -21.48 -5.17
C ASN A 812 -4.21 -22.52 -5.47
N THR A 813 -4.55 -23.78 -5.35
CA THR A 813 -3.65 -24.91 -5.64
C THR A 813 -3.11 -24.91 -7.07
N ASN A 814 -3.78 -24.23 -8.00
CA ASN A 814 -3.33 -24.03 -9.40
C ASN A 814 -2.43 -22.78 -9.58
N GLY A 815 -2.07 -22.09 -8.49
CA GLY A 815 -1.24 -20.89 -8.50
C GLY A 815 -1.94 -19.58 -8.83
N THR A 816 -3.25 -19.60 -9.16
CA THR A 816 -4.02 -18.36 -9.38
C THR A 816 -4.38 -17.70 -8.05
N GLY A 817 -4.35 -16.36 -7.99
CA GLY A 817 -4.78 -15.64 -6.81
C GLY A 817 -6.29 -15.76 -6.59
N GLN A 818 -6.70 -15.90 -5.32
CA GLN A 818 -8.09 -15.85 -4.91
C GLN A 818 -8.70 -14.47 -5.15
N CYS A 819 -10.01 -14.40 -5.22
CA CYS A 819 -10.75 -13.16 -5.39
C CYS A 819 -11.44 -12.69 -4.12
N VAL A 820 -11.63 -11.37 -4.02
CA VAL A 820 -12.49 -10.74 -3.02
C VAL A 820 -13.59 -9.99 -3.76
N LEU A 821 -14.82 -10.27 -3.40
CA LEU A 821 -15.97 -9.51 -3.86
C LEU A 821 -16.31 -8.44 -2.83
N TYR A 822 -16.42 -7.20 -3.29
CA TYR A 822 -16.83 -6.06 -2.48
C TYR A 822 -18.27 -5.68 -2.80
N ARG A 823 -19.02 -5.32 -1.75
CA ARG A 823 -20.35 -4.73 -1.85
C ARG A 823 -20.36 -3.42 -1.08
N VAL A 824 -20.64 -2.31 -1.76
CA VAL A 824 -20.89 -1.02 -1.14
C VAL A 824 -22.38 -0.73 -1.20
N THR A 825 -22.98 -0.65 -0.03
CA THR A 825 -24.40 -0.32 0.13
C THR A 825 -24.55 1.16 0.44
N VAL A 826 -25.23 1.88 -0.43
CA VAL A 826 -25.64 3.28 -0.24
C VAL A 826 -27.08 3.28 0.19
N LYS A 827 -27.38 3.76 1.41
CA LYS A 827 -28.72 3.76 1.97
C LYS A 827 -29.15 5.17 2.39
N ASN A 828 -30.28 5.65 1.89
CA ASN A 828 -30.89 6.86 2.40
C ASN A 828 -31.94 6.47 3.47
N GLU A 829 -31.61 6.73 4.72
CA GLU A 829 -32.48 6.49 5.86
C GLU A 829 -33.32 7.73 6.23
N GLY A 830 -33.15 8.84 5.51
CA GLY A 830 -33.90 10.08 5.70
C GLY A 830 -35.26 10.07 5.05
N ALA A 831 -36.04 11.08 5.37
CA ALA A 831 -37.41 11.27 4.87
C ALA A 831 -37.44 12.03 3.53
N THR A 832 -36.34 12.62 3.10
CA THR A 832 -36.23 13.38 1.84
C THR A 832 -35.26 12.70 0.87
N ALA A 833 -35.49 12.94 -0.44
CA ALA A 833 -34.58 12.42 -1.43
C ALA A 833 -33.20 13.13 -1.35
N ILE A 834 -32.16 12.37 -1.55
CA ILE A 834 -30.81 12.90 -1.77
C ILE A 834 -30.68 13.16 -3.27
N GLY A 835 -30.14 14.31 -3.63
CA GLY A 835 -29.87 14.66 -5.01
C GLY A 835 -28.78 13.79 -5.64
N GLN A 836 -28.00 14.34 -6.54
CA GLN A 836 -26.91 13.60 -7.19
C GLN A 836 -25.91 13.04 -6.16
N PHE A 837 -25.69 11.72 -6.21
CA PHE A 837 -24.72 11.01 -5.38
C PHE A 837 -23.61 10.46 -6.25
N ASN A 838 -22.35 10.77 -5.90
CA ASN A 838 -21.17 10.26 -6.54
C ASN A 838 -20.45 9.28 -5.60
N PHE A 839 -20.24 8.07 -6.07
CA PHE A 839 -19.52 7.01 -5.38
C PHE A 839 -18.10 6.89 -5.91
N ARG A 840 -17.13 6.68 -5.03
CA ARG A 840 -15.75 6.38 -5.38
C ARG A 840 -15.19 5.28 -4.51
N ASP A 841 -14.35 4.46 -5.13
CA ASP A 841 -13.61 3.38 -4.48
C ASP A 841 -12.32 3.11 -5.27
N ALA A 842 -11.49 2.17 -4.84
CA ALA A 842 -10.28 1.78 -5.55
C ALA A 842 -10.02 0.27 -5.41
N THR A 843 -9.33 -0.30 -6.39
CA THR A 843 -8.74 -1.63 -6.20
C THR A 843 -7.68 -1.53 -5.09
N PRO A 844 -7.75 -2.36 -4.05
CA PRO A 844 -6.72 -2.38 -3.01
C PRO A 844 -5.32 -2.71 -3.54
N ALA A 845 -4.29 -2.41 -2.76
CA ALA A 845 -2.92 -2.79 -3.08
C ALA A 845 -2.82 -4.30 -3.38
N ALA A 846 -1.90 -4.66 -4.28
CA ALA A 846 -1.68 -6.05 -4.72
C ALA A 846 -2.91 -6.77 -5.30
N THR A 847 -3.92 -6.02 -5.75
CA THR A 847 -5.08 -6.58 -6.44
C THR A 847 -5.33 -5.87 -7.77
N VAL A 848 -5.97 -6.59 -8.68
CA VAL A 848 -6.44 -6.07 -9.96
C VAL A 848 -7.94 -6.31 -10.10
N MET A 849 -8.60 -5.48 -10.90
CA MET A 849 -10.01 -5.68 -11.24
C MET A 849 -10.20 -7.05 -11.89
N GLU A 850 -11.08 -7.87 -11.35
CA GLU A 850 -11.47 -9.16 -11.95
C GLU A 850 -12.90 -9.10 -12.48
N PHE A 851 -13.83 -8.58 -11.68
CA PHE A 851 -15.22 -8.42 -12.05
C PHE A 851 -15.60 -6.94 -12.06
N ALA A 852 -16.04 -6.46 -13.21
CA ALA A 852 -16.45 -5.07 -13.38
C ALA A 852 -17.61 -4.72 -12.43
N PRO A 853 -17.68 -3.46 -11.95
CA PRO A 853 -18.74 -3.03 -11.06
C PRO A 853 -20.13 -3.23 -11.66
N THR A 854 -21.04 -3.72 -10.85
CA THR A 854 -22.45 -3.88 -11.17
C THR A 854 -23.32 -3.16 -10.13
N CYS A 855 -24.47 -2.69 -10.59
CA CYS A 855 -25.52 -2.17 -9.71
C CYS A 855 -26.87 -2.48 -10.36
N ALA A 856 -27.58 -3.48 -9.83
CA ALA A 856 -28.81 -4.01 -10.46
C ALA A 856 -29.95 -2.97 -10.56
N SER A 857 -29.94 -1.94 -9.70
CA SER A 857 -30.98 -0.92 -9.61
C SER A 857 -30.49 0.49 -9.95
N CYS A 858 -29.25 0.66 -10.40
CA CYS A 858 -28.68 1.96 -10.72
C CYS A 858 -29.00 2.36 -12.16
N THR A 859 -29.33 3.64 -12.35
CA THR A 859 -29.52 4.26 -13.68
C THR A 859 -28.33 5.14 -14.10
N GLY A 860 -27.31 5.27 -13.24
CA GLY A 860 -26.13 6.08 -13.44
C GLY A 860 -24.99 5.35 -14.16
N SER A 861 -24.00 6.10 -14.63
CA SER A 861 -22.79 5.54 -15.23
C SER A 861 -21.79 5.07 -14.16
N ILE A 862 -21.19 3.90 -14.41
CA ILE A 862 -20.09 3.39 -13.58
C ILE A 862 -18.83 3.30 -14.45
N VAL A 863 -17.74 3.84 -13.94
CA VAL A 863 -16.41 3.78 -14.57
C VAL A 863 -15.48 2.97 -13.66
N ALA A 864 -14.74 2.05 -14.24
CA ALA A 864 -13.80 1.20 -13.51
C ALA A 864 -12.58 0.87 -14.35
N PRO A 865 -11.47 0.44 -13.73
CA PRO A 865 -10.33 -0.13 -14.45
C PRO A 865 -10.74 -1.33 -15.28
N ALA A 866 -10.02 -1.58 -16.37
CA ALA A 866 -10.21 -2.80 -17.15
C ALA A 866 -9.83 -4.04 -16.32
N LYS A 867 -10.39 -5.20 -16.67
CA LYS A 867 -9.99 -6.48 -16.05
C LYS A 867 -8.47 -6.66 -16.16
N GLY A 868 -7.84 -7.00 -15.05
CA GLY A 868 -6.40 -7.15 -14.94
C GLY A 868 -5.64 -5.83 -14.63
N ALA A 869 -6.31 -4.69 -14.54
CA ALA A 869 -5.71 -3.41 -14.18
C ALA A 869 -6.13 -2.98 -12.75
N SER A 870 -5.28 -2.22 -12.07
CA SER A 870 -5.60 -1.53 -10.82
C SER A 870 -6.00 -0.08 -11.09
N GLY A 871 -6.71 0.55 -10.15
CA GLY A 871 -7.11 1.96 -10.23
C GLY A 871 -8.39 2.26 -9.46
N THR A 872 -8.93 3.46 -9.69
CA THR A 872 -10.15 3.93 -9.04
C THR A 872 -11.41 3.51 -9.80
N LEU A 873 -12.46 3.25 -9.01
CA LEU A 873 -13.83 3.06 -9.49
C LEU A 873 -14.65 4.30 -9.15
N SER A 874 -15.54 4.70 -10.03
CA SER A 874 -16.49 5.77 -9.75
C SER A 874 -17.86 5.47 -10.36
N GLY A 875 -18.90 5.85 -9.64
CA GLY A 875 -20.28 5.70 -10.11
C GLY A 875 -21.12 6.90 -9.70
N GLN A 876 -22.18 7.17 -10.43
CA GLN A 876 -23.10 8.26 -10.16
C GLN A 876 -24.51 7.74 -10.11
N LEU A 877 -25.24 8.13 -9.08
CA LEU A 877 -26.70 8.00 -8.99
C LEU A 877 -27.32 9.38 -9.16
N PRO A 878 -28.34 9.56 -10.01
CA PRO A 878 -28.99 10.86 -10.20
C PRO A 878 -29.73 11.32 -8.92
N SER A 879 -30.26 10.38 -8.14
CA SER A 879 -30.86 10.64 -6.83
C SER A 879 -30.97 9.34 -6.02
N VAL A 880 -31.05 9.47 -4.69
CA VAL A 880 -31.34 8.36 -3.77
C VAL A 880 -32.63 8.67 -3.03
N ALA A 881 -33.72 8.01 -3.39
CA ALA A 881 -35.05 8.24 -2.80
C ALA A 881 -35.07 7.90 -1.29
N PRO A 882 -36.00 8.46 -0.50
CA PRO A 882 -36.16 8.12 0.92
C PRO A 882 -36.31 6.61 1.15
N ASN A 883 -35.68 6.10 2.20
CA ASN A 883 -35.77 4.69 2.61
C ASN A 883 -35.36 3.68 1.52
N THR A 884 -34.54 4.10 0.55
CA THR A 884 -34.00 3.21 -0.50
C THR A 884 -32.53 2.91 -0.28
N SER A 885 -32.11 1.76 -0.79
CA SER A 885 -30.69 1.38 -0.82
C SER A 885 -30.28 0.87 -2.20
N TYR A 886 -29.04 1.14 -2.56
CA TYR A 886 -28.39 0.67 -3.77
C TYR A 886 -27.12 -0.08 -3.40
N ASN A 887 -26.84 -1.19 -4.08
CA ASN A 887 -25.62 -1.97 -3.91
C ASN A 887 -24.76 -1.82 -5.15
N PHE A 888 -23.52 -1.38 -4.95
CA PHE A 888 -22.46 -1.48 -5.95
C PHE A 888 -21.61 -2.70 -5.60
N GLU A 889 -21.49 -3.63 -6.53
CA GLU A 889 -20.70 -4.84 -6.34
C GLU A 889 -19.59 -4.92 -7.39
N PHE A 890 -18.39 -5.25 -6.98
CA PHE A 890 -17.23 -5.48 -7.85
C PHE A 890 -16.30 -6.51 -7.24
N GLY A 891 -15.46 -7.11 -8.07
CA GLY A 891 -14.50 -8.11 -7.60
C GLY A 891 -13.09 -7.80 -8.01
N VAL A 892 -12.16 -8.08 -7.12
CA VAL A 892 -10.72 -7.96 -7.35
C VAL A 892 -10.04 -9.29 -7.14
N ARG A 893 -8.97 -9.54 -7.91
CA ARG A 893 -8.14 -10.74 -7.78
C ARG A 893 -6.78 -10.39 -7.21
N TYR A 894 -6.33 -11.17 -6.24
CA TYR A 894 -4.99 -11.08 -5.69
C TYR A 894 -3.94 -11.43 -6.77
N VAL A 895 -2.92 -10.58 -6.94
CA VAL A 895 -1.84 -10.74 -7.92
C VAL A 895 -0.45 -10.76 -7.29
N GLY A 896 -0.35 -10.66 -5.97
CA GLY A 896 0.92 -10.86 -5.26
C GLY A 896 1.49 -12.25 -5.48
N GLN A 897 2.81 -12.41 -5.38
CA GLN A 897 3.51 -13.70 -5.53
C GLN A 897 3.15 -14.69 -4.45
#